data_d6077d40158a747bc9b28041fc9e0e1b
#
_entry.id   d6077d40158a747bc9b28041fc9e0e1b
#
_cell.length_a   1.000
_cell.length_b   1.000
_cell.length_c   1.000
_cell.angle_alpha   90.00
_cell.angle_beta   90.00
_cell.angle_gamma   90.00
#
_symmetry.space_group_name_H-M   'P 1'
#
loop_
_entity.id
_entity.type
_entity.pdbx_description
1 polymer ?
#
loop_
_entity_poly.entity_id
_entity_poly.type
_entity_poly.pdbx_seq_one_letter_code
_entity_poly.pdbx_strand_id
1 'polypeptide(L)'
;MAHMEIDEQCIEPMSTHLKWWIVTSDVGGAWITVFERITHVSKYQCWPPNKLEACLESICISNCNTYLLTAERLVLHASCSNCDSEDVSFQWSLESDGSTVFSDLSTNTTTGLDQPYLVIKPHTFDSFSESTGIALRVRGFQSTFDSEGYAEFIVNLSAPPALGCCVVTPREGYALQTDFTVISFGFTNVDKPLTYRIVLFNRVDFVNGEFEGRGEGFLLYEGSKGFIDDIYLPVGDSAYDYTVLLQVTAQDCYGASTTIFVTANVYPPTTLSQPPTAQEYLEMRLFVESNVNALLAVGDIGRAAQVINVLGSILNVIGEEDASNEDEDGRGSRAEIRSSFIDTIAAIPIESMTSLLQNSAALACITRNTQEILTNVQMEAVSVLTEMTLFLNSKSGSYTQAQEDIESAGRILIEGLSNILISAEDNLQEDHYKNLMEVAMSTTSDIQDAIVAGKIPSEEATIITSPMLSLAVGSISKDKLAETTFRGSETTGSFRMPSAEDIHHSMEYVHDTVISIKMAAWSRNPFPWAAGGDSVRSSIVEIQLVGDHVLDFHDLTADIDVHIPMRDTLLTNPTAVHLTKNASASVIIDPSSLPEEGALYLTILAKTEPLVVLSVCTASINIQEPSCIGSHLILSVDNTPFDSATNYTWNIPLNDLNASNGIMIRLHDGKDQPEYEDDNITLSVFMHTLQCNFWHEDQEEWDSEGCKVGPLSYPSSTHCQCNHLTFLGVSVLVPPSQVTIFNDPTPVESGHVHHHDEDPGLHFLLWVVIGYFSYCLLILICMGCLIGIKICIDR
;
A
#
# COMPACT_ATOMS: atom_id res chain seq x y z
N MET A 1 37.81 2.03 17.64
CA MET A 1 37.20 3.19 18.34
C MET A 1 37.55 4.43 17.53
N ALA A 2 36.71 4.80 16.60
CA ALA A 2 36.82 6.08 15.90
C ALA A 2 36.21 7.14 16.81
N HIS A 3 37.02 8.02 17.35
CA HIS A 3 36.57 9.25 17.97
C HIS A 3 35.95 10.12 16.87
N MET A 4 34.60 10.21 16.86
CA MET A 4 33.94 11.24 16.10
C MET A 4 34.13 12.53 16.87
N GLU A 5 34.97 13.42 16.39
CA GLU A 5 34.98 14.82 16.85
C GLU A 5 33.71 15.45 16.22
N ILE A 6 32.65 15.54 17.02
CA ILE A 6 31.46 16.30 16.67
C ILE A 6 31.81 17.78 16.88
N ASP A 7 31.68 18.57 15.82
CA ASP A 7 31.91 20.02 15.89
C ASP A 7 30.91 20.62 16.90
N GLU A 8 31.41 21.37 17.87
CA GLU A 8 30.59 21.97 18.96
C GLU A 8 29.48 22.90 18.43
N GLN A 9 29.52 23.28 17.17
CA GLN A 9 28.50 24.14 16.55
C GLN A 9 27.15 23.44 16.31
N CYS A 10 27.14 22.12 16.17
CA CYS A 10 25.90 21.35 15.99
C CYS A 10 25.40 20.68 17.27
N ILE A 11 26.10 20.85 18.38
CA ILE A 11 25.65 20.39 19.71
C ILE A 11 25.04 21.56 20.44
N GLU A 12 23.74 21.69 20.45
CA GLU A 12 23.09 22.56 21.43
C GLU A 12 23.19 21.93 22.83
N PRO A 13 23.69 22.66 23.84
CA PRO A 13 23.68 22.17 25.19
C PRO A 13 22.22 21.99 25.65
N MET A 14 21.84 20.77 26.04
CA MET A 14 20.58 20.53 26.75
C MET A 14 20.53 21.37 28.03
N SER A 15 20.03 22.60 27.96
CA SER A 15 19.84 23.42 29.12
C SER A 15 18.52 23.09 29.78
N THR A 16 18.58 22.51 30.97
CA THR A 16 17.47 22.09 31.81
C THR A 16 16.92 23.23 32.68
N HIS A 17 16.59 24.37 32.15
CA HIS A 17 15.98 25.44 32.95
C HIS A 17 14.66 25.92 32.34
N LEU A 18 13.55 25.50 32.95
CA LEU A 18 12.21 26.04 32.79
C LEU A 18 12.12 27.44 33.41
N LYS A 19 11.76 28.46 32.62
CA LYS A 19 11.34 29.76 33.13
C LYS A 19 10.00 30.13 32.51
N TRP A 20 9.01 30.33 33.37
CA TRP A 20 7.70 30.85 32.99
C TRP A 20 7.69 32.38 33.05
N TRP A 21 7.17 33.04 32.03
CA TRP A 21 6.89 34.46 32.00
C TRP A 21 5.48 34.70 31.46
N ILE A 22 4.64 35.32 32.25
CA ILE A 22 3.32 35.78 31.79
C ILE A 22 3.47 37.31 31.56
N VAL A 23 3.23 37.75 30.34
CA VAL A 23 3.18 39.15 29.99
C VAL A 23 1.75 39.52 29.63
N THR A 24 1.09 40.26 30.45
CA THR A 24 -0.22 40.89 30.16
C THR A 24 -0.01 42.27 29.54
N SER A 25 -0.58 42.57 28.38
CA SER A 25 -0.62 43.91 27.81
C SER A 25 -2.04 44.47 27.85
N ASP A 26 -2.13 45.69 28.22
CA ASP A 26 -3.34 46.41 28.61
C ASP A 26 -4.13 47.05 27.45
N VAL A 27 -4.08 46.53 26.21
CA VAL A 27 -4.96 47.06 25.15
C VAL A 27 -5.28 45.96 24.13
N GLY A 28 -6.48 45.42 24.22
CA GLY A 28 -7.20 44.86 23.05
C GLY A 28 -6.75 43.55 22.47
N GLY A 29 -6.12 42.71 23.23
CA GLY A 29 -5.75 41.36 22.82
C GLY A 29 -4.68 40.82 23.76
N ALA A 30 -4.99 39.77 24.52
CA ALA A 30 -4.00 39.16 25.39
C ALA A 30 -3.07 38.23 24.56
N TRP A 31 -1.80 38.60 24.47
CA TRP A 31 -0.75 37.70 23.92
C TRP A 31 -0.14 36.92 25.08
N ILE A 32 -0.20 35.64 25.01
CA ILE A 32 0.51 34.77 25.95
C ILE A 32 1.61 34.08 25.16
N THR A 33 2.86 34.27 25.59
CA THR A 33 3.99 33.56 25.04
C THR A 33 4.37 32.49 26.05
N VAL A 34 4.16 31.23 25.73
CA VAL A 34 4.59 30.09 26.52
C VAL A 34 5.92 29.61 26.02
N PHE A 35 6.94 29.65 26.87
CA PHE A 35 8.20 29.00 26.58
C PHE A 35 8.19 27.59 27.19
N GLU A 36 7.89 26.61 26.44
CA GLU A 36 8.13 25.24 26.84
C GLU A 36 9.24 24.68 25.97
N ARG A 37 10.31 24.22 26.63
CA ARG A 37 11.43 23.46 26.06
C ARG A 37 11.65 23.70 24.57
N ILE A 38 12.73 24.43 24.24
CA ILE A 38 13.25 24.63 22.89
C ILE A 38 12.74 25.91 22.22
N THR A 39 13.60 26.74 21.93
CA THR A 39 13.87 27.79 20.92
C THR A 39 12.75 28.23 19.95
N HIS A 40 11.58 27.65 19.95
CA HIS A 40 10.47 28.07 19.08
C HIS A 40 9.44 28.88 19.85
N VAL A 41 9.20 30.10 19.39
CA VAL A 41 8.16 30.98 19.94
C VAL A 41 6.84 30.63 19.28
N SER A 42 5.96 29.92 20.00
CA SER A 42 4.58 29.75 19.58
C SER A 42 3.80 31.01 19.92
N LYS A 43 3.17 31.63 18.92
CA LYS A 43 2.18 32.68 19.12
C LYS A 43 0.81 32.07 19.01
N TYR A 44 -0.08 32.37 19.94
CA TYR A 44 -1.45 31.93 19.91
C TYR A 44 -2.43 33.00 20.29
N GLN A 45 -3.67 32.85 19.82
CA GLN A 45 -4.77 33.74 20.15
C GLN A 45 -5.92 32.91 20.69
N CYS A 46 -6.39 33.32 21.89
CA CYS A 46 -7.56 32.73 22.50
C CYS A 46 -8.84 33.43 22.04
N TRP A 47 -9.98 32.76 22.15
CA TRP A 47 -11.28 33.31 21.82
C TRP A 47 -12.35 32.99 22.90
N PRO A 48 -13.35 33.84 23.10
CA PRO A 48 -13.39 35.18 22.54
C PRO A 48 -12.24 36.05 23.10
N PRO A 49 -11.73 37.00 22.29
CA PRO A 49 -10.47 37.71 22.61
C PRO A 49 -10.43 38.37 24.02
N ASN A 50 -11.56 38.60 24.61
CA ASN A 50 -11.67 39.34 25.88
C ASN A 50 -11.94 38.47 27.11
N LYS A 51 -12.03 37.10 26.97
CA LYS A 51 -12.40 36.23 28.07
C LYS A 51 -11.43 35.10 28.36
N LEU A 52 -10.47 34.79 27.46
CA LEU A 52 -9.52 33.69 27.64
C LEU A 52 -10.20 32.35 27.98
N GLU A 53 -11.38 32.09 27.41
CA GLU A 53 -12.18 30.90 27.74
C GLU A 53 -11.70 29.68 26.96
N ALA A 54 -11.29 29.87 25.71
CA ALA A 54 -10.74 28.81 24.87
C ALA A 54 -9.44 29.27 24.19
N CYS A 55 -8.40 28.46 24.18
CA CYS A 55 -7.11 28.83 23.62
C CYS A 55 -6.61 27.71 22.73
N LEU A 56 -6.16 28.08 21.52
CA LEU A 56 -5.53 27.18 20.57
C LEU A 56 -4.02 27.19 20.78
N GLU A 57 -3.43 26.03 20.86
CA GLU A 57 -1.99 25.83 21.00
C GLU A 57 -1.49 24.93 19.88
N SER A 58 -0.29 25.20 19.38
CA SER A 58 0.42 24.32 18.45
C SER A 58 1.65 23.76 19.17
N ILE A 59 1.67 22.43 19.29
CA ILE A 59 2.73 21.70 19.97
C ILE A 59 3.50 20.94 18.92
N CYS A 60 4.82 21.05 18.92
CA CYS A 60 5.68 20.24 18.08
C CYS A 60 5.95 18.89 18.75
N ILE A 61 5.73 17.80 17.99
CA ILE A 61 5.91 16.43 18.45
C ILE A 61 7.23 15.83 17.93
N SER A 62 7.54 16.05 16.67
CA SER A 62 8.75 15.52 16.03
C SER A 62 9.42 16.57 15.17
N ASN A 63 10.75 16.49 15.06
CA ASN A 63 11.60 17.42 14.32
C ASN A 63 11.51 18.88 14.86
N CYS A 64 11.57 18.99 16.19
CA CYS A 64 11.37 20.24 16.93
C CYS A 64 12.70 20.96 17.24
N ASN A 65 13.66 20.87 16.36
CA ASN A 65 14.98 21.48 16.51
C ASN A 65 14.96 22.97 16.17
N THR A 66 16.00 23.71 16.56
CA THR A 66 16.16 25.13 16.22
C THR A 66 16.10 25.36 14.71
N TYR A 67 16.72 24.46 13.94
CA TYR A 67 16.57 24.35 12.52
C TYR A 67 15.84 23.05 12.19
N LEU A 68 14.88 23.15 11.30
CA LEU A 68 14.15 21.98 10.82
C LEU A 68 15.10 21.07 10.04
N LEU A 69 15.09 19.80 10.38
CA LEU A 69 15.75 18.76 9.58
C LEU A 69 14.86 18.47 8.35
N THR A 70 15.20 19.02 7.19
CA THR A 70 14.33 18.94 5.99
C THR A 70 14.21 17.52 5.44
N ALA A 71 15.18 16.65 5.73
CA ALA A 71 15.13 15.23 5.40
C ALA A 71 14.22 14.39 6.33
N GLU A 72 13.68 14.99 7.39
CA GLU A 72 12.77 14.33 8.31
C GLU A 72 11.38 14.96 8.24
N ARG A 73 10.35 14.17 8.56
CA ARG A 73 9.00 14.70 8.65
C ARG A 73 8.86 15.64 9.86
N LEU A 74 8.07 16.69 9.71
CA LEU A 74 7.68 17.59 10.81
C LEU A 74 6.30 17.18 11.31
N VAL A 75 6.16 16.99 12.61
CA VAL A 75 4.87 16.65 13.23
C VAL A 75 4.45 17.73 14.21
N LEU A 76 3.30 18.34 13.97
CA LEU A 76 2.67 19.32 14.84
C LEU A 76 1.30 18.82 15.31
N HIS A 77 0.92 19.18 16.51
CA HIS A 77 -0.39 18.91 17.08
C HIS A 77 -1.05 20.23 17.55
N ALA A 78 -2.24 20.50 17.06
CA ALA A 78 -3.07 21.58 17.55
C ALA A 78 -3.96 21.07 18.68
N SER A 79 -3.89 21.70 19.83
CA SER A 79 -4.77 21.43 20.95
C SER A 79 -5.57 22.67 21.31
N CYS A 80 -6.78 22.48 21.79
CA CYS A 80 -7.62 23.57 22.26
C CYS A 80 -7.93 23.37 23.74
N SER A 81 -7.46 24.29 24.59
CA SER A 81 -7.79 24.28 26.01
C SER A 81 -9.17 24.90 26.25
N ASN A 82 -9.98 24.25 27.09
CA ASN A 82 -11.36 24.68 27.45
C ASN A 82 -12.32 24.74 26.23
N CYS A 83 -12.06 23.98 25.18
CA CYS A 83 -12.96 23.80 24.06
C CYS A 83 -13.77 22.52 24.26
N ASP A 84 -14.96 22.46 23.67
CA ASP A 84 -15.63 21.19 23.46
C ASP A 84 -15.00 20.53 22.23
N SER A 85 -14.36 19.37 22.44
CA SER A 85 -13.55 18.70 21.41
C SER A 85 -14.35 18.32 20.16
N GLU A 86 -15.67 18.11 20.31
CA GLU A 86 -16.55 17.73 19.20
C GLU A 86 -16.92 18.92 18.30
N ASP A 87 -16.76 20.14 18.78
CA ASP A 87 -17.19 21.37 18.09
C ASP A 87 -16.05 22.15 17.42
N VAL A 88 -14.78 21.71 17.56
CA VAL A 88 -13.62 22.43 17.02
C VAL A 88 -13.21 21.86 15.66
N SER A 89 -13.23 22.69 14.64
CA SER A 89 -12.61 22.40 13.34
C SER A 89 -11.27 23.12 13.21
N PHE A 90 -10.29 22.46 12.58
CA PHE A 90 -8.93 22.97 12.40
C PHE A 90 -8.67 23.27 10.92
N GLN A 91 -7.80 24.24 10.66
CA GLN A 91 -7.29 24.51 9.32
C GLN A 91 -5.83 24.97 9.38
N TRP A 92 -4.95 24.18 8.81
CA TRP A 92 -3.53 24.50 8.70
C TRP A 92 -3.21 25.27 7.43
N SER A 93 -2.27 26.20 7.54
CA SER A 93 -1.75 27.00 6.43
C SER A 93 -0.26 27.28 6.63
N LEU A 94 0.46 27.46 5.53
CA LEU A 94 1.85 27.88 5.53
C LEU A 94 1.91 29.38 5.15
N GLU A 95 2.52 30.18 5.99
CA GLU A 95 2.65 31.62 5.81
C GLU A 95 4.13 32.03 5.83
N SER A 96 4.50 32.94 4.93
CA SER A 96 5.79 33.62 4.97
C SER A 96 5.52 35.11 4.84
N ASP A 97 6.12 35.92 5.74
CA ASP A 97 5.93 37.36 5.80
C ASP A 97 4.45 37.83 5.79
N GLY A 98 3.55 37.01 6.39
CA GLY A 98 2.12 37.29 6.47
C GLY A 98 1.31 37.03 5.20
N SER A 99 1.90 36.40 4.19
CA SER A 99 1.22 35.93 2.98
C SER A 99 1.30 34.41 2.88
N THR A 100 0.21 33.78 2.45
CA THR A 100 0.19 32.34 2.20
C THR A 100 1.13 32.00 1.04
N VAL A 101 2.16 31.21 1.29
CA VAL A 101 3.24 30.95 0.33
C VAL A 101 2.95 29.75 -0.55
N PHE A 102 2.23 28.76 -0.05
CA PHE A 102 1.83 27.57 -0.81
C PHE A 102 0.36 27.62 -1.14
N SER A 103 0.05 27.54 -2.42
CA SER A 103 -1.30 27.32 -2.89
C SER A 103 -1.78 25.87 -2.66
N ASP A 104 -0.86 24.95 -2.38
CA ASP A 104 -1.18 23.52 -2.23
C ASP A 104 -0.24 22.82 -1.22
N LEU A 105 -0.37 23.17 0.06
CA LEU A 105 0.29 22.43 1.13
C LEU A 105 -0.29 21.01 1.27
N SER A 106 -1.49 20.75 0.72
CA SER A 106 -2.19 19.48 0.87
C SER A 106 -1.44 18.29 0.23
N THR A 107 -0.66 18.52 -0.82
CA THR A 107 0.16 17.49 -1.46
C THR A 107 1.39 17.10 -0.64
N ASN A 108 1.81 17.97 0.26
CA ASN A 108 3.01 17.85 1.08
C ASN A 108 2.73 17.42 2.52
N THR A 109 1.51 17.01 2.81
CA THR A 109 1.10 16.48 4.12
C THR A 109 0.53 15.08 3.99
N THR A 110 0.67 14.27 5.03
CA THR A 110 0.10 12.92 5.12
C THR A 110 -1.15 12.85 5.99
N THR A 111 -1.49 13.93 6.72
CA THR A 111 -2.67 13.99 7.59
C THR A 111 -3.81 14.84 7.04
N GLY A 112 -3.59 15.60 5.97
CA GLY A 112 -4.50 16.65 5.54
C GLY A 112 -4.34 17.95 6.34
N LEU A 113 -5.09 18.99 5.95
CA LEU A 113 -4.98 20.33 6.53
C LEU A 113 -6.09 20.67 7.54
N ASP A 114 -7.06 19.79 7.67
CA ASP A 114 -8.26 19.94 8.50
C ASP A 114 -8.25 19.10 9.77
N GLN A 115 -7.12 18.43 10.04
CA GLN A 115 -6.93 17.56 11.20
C GLN A 115 -6.23 18.30 12.36
N PRO A 116 -6.40 17.83 13.61
CA PRO A 116 -5.63 18.38 14.75
C PRO A 116 -4.13 18.11 14.62
N TYR A 117 -3.73 17.06 13.93
CA TYR A 117 -2.34 16.75 13.63
C TYR A 117 -1.99 17.21 12.22
N LEU A 118 -0.81 17.81 12.09
CA LEU A 118 -0.19 18.13 10.81
C LEU A 118 1.14 17.38 10.70
N VAL A 119 1.22 16.49 9.72
CA VAL A 119 2.47 15.80 9.38
C VAL A 119 2.92 16.29 8.01
N ILE A 120 4.02 17.01 7.95
CA ILE A 120 4.63 17.49 6.71
C ILE A 120 5.69 16.49 6.27
N LYS A 121 5.63 16.13 4.98
CA LYS A 121 6.55 15.16 4.35
C LYS A 121 7.98 15.66 4.36
N PRO A 122 8.98 14.77 4.43
CA PRO A 122 10.38 15.11 4.19
C PRO A 122 10.56 15.85 2.87
N HIS A 123 11.62 16.65 2.79
CA HIS A 123 12.01 17.41 1.61
C HIS A 123 11.01 18.47 1.12
N THR A 124 9.89 18.68 1.81
CA THR A 124 8.89 19.71 1.47
C THR A 124 9.50 21.12 1.40
N PHE A 125 10.48 21.38 2.25
CA PHE A 125 11.08 22.70 2.39
C PHE A 125 12.39 22.90 1.63
N ASP A 126 12.88 21.92 0.89
CA ASP A 126 14.19 21.98 0.19
C ASP A 126 14.27 23.09 -0.87
N SER A 127 13.13 23.51 -1.42
CA SER A 127 13.06 24.58 -2.39
C SER A 127 13.09 26.00 -1.79
N PHE A 128 13.01 26.10 -0.44
CA PHE A 128 13.03 27.40 0.21
C PHE A 128 14.45 27.86 0.48
N SER A 129 14.76 29.09 0.09
CA SER A 129 16.05 29.70 0.37
C SER A 129 16.16 30.15 1.83
N GLU A 130 17.38 30.13 2.34
CA GLU A 130 17.76 30.70 3.64
C GLU A 130 17.06 32.02 3.91
N SER A 131 16.61 32.25 5.10
CA SER A 131 16.32 33.57 5.67
C SER A 131 14.90 34.01 5.93
N THR A 132 13.91 33.33 5.49
CA THR A 132 12.55 33.72 5.86
C THR A 132 12.00 32.77 6.90
N GLY A 133 11.74 33.27 8.11
CA GLY A 133 10.98 32.52 9.11
C GLY A 133 9.65 32.09 8.52
N ILE A 134 9.50 30.81 8.24
CA ILE A 134 8.27 30.21 7.75
C ILE A 134 7.39 29.96 8.95
N ALA A 135 6.13 30.40 8.89
CA ALA A 135 5.17 30.16 9.95
C ALA A 135 4.11 29.15 9.48
N LEU A 136 4.00 28.06 10.20
CA LEU A 136 2.88 27.15 10.09
C LEU A 136 1.79 27.62 11.04
N ARG A 137 0.67 28.05 10.47
CA ARG A 137 -0.46 28.56 11.23
C ARG A 137 -1.61 27.55 11.21
N VAL A 138 -2.11 27.23 12.39
CA VAL A 138 -3.39 26.55 12.55
C VAL A 138 -4.45 27.56 12.99
N ARG A 139 -5.61 27.51 12.36
CA ARG A 139 -6.82 28.22 12.75
C ARG A 139 -7.81 27.23 13.32
N GLY A 140 -8.42 27.58 14.42
CA GLY A 140 -9.49 26.81 15.05
C GLY A 140 -10.80 27.59 14.99
N PHE A 141 -11.86 26.89 14.59
CA PHE A 141 -13.22 27.42 14.54
C PHE A 141 -14.07 26.59 15.48
N GLN A 142 -14.83 27.25 16.33
CA GLN A 142 -15.79 26.56 17.18
C GLN A 142 -17.19 27.12 16.87
N SER A 143 -18.14 26.22 16.63
CA SER A 143 -19.52 26.60 16.23
C SER A 143 -20.26 27.45 17.27
N THR A 144 -19.91 27.30 18.54
CA THR A 144 -20.49 28.05 19.65
C THR A 144 -19.99 29.51 19.75
N PHE A 145 -18.87 29.84 19.14
CA PHE A 145 -18.30 31.18 19.13
C PHE A 145 -18.18 31.64 17.67
N ASP A 146 -18.79 32.77 17.34
CA ASP A 146 -18.65 33.37 16.00
C ASP A 146 -17.27 34.07 15.84
N SER A 147 -16.21 33.39 16.25
CA SER A 147 -14.84 33.89 16.23
C SER A 147 -13.83 32.77 16.05
N GLU A 148 -12.72 33.09 15.39
CA GLU A 148 -11.61 32.19 15.16
C GLU A 148 -10.44 32.43 16.14
N GLY A 149 -9.77 31.35 16.55
CA GLY A 149 -8.47 31.39 17.20
C GLY A 149 -7.39 30.89 16.26
N TYR A 150 -6.14 31.24 16.54
CA TYR A 150 -5.01 30.71 15.80
C TYR A 150 -3.80 30.45 16.69
N ALA A 151 -2.95 29.50 16.23
CA ALA A 151 -1.60 29.30 16.77
C ALA A 151 -0.60 29.24 15.62
N GLU A 152 0.63 29.65 15.87
CA GLU A 152 1.71 29.69 14.87
C GLU A 152 2.91 28.90 15.41
N PHE A 153 3.49 28.09 14.54
CA PHE A 153 4.78 27.44 14.74
C PHE A 153 5.78 28.00 13.73
N ILE A 154 6.88 28.59 14.20
CA ILE A 154 7.89 29.20 13.34
C ILE A 154 8.99 28.20 13.06
N VAL A 155 9.28 27.98 11.79
CA VAL A 155 10.31 27.06 11.29
C VAL A 155 11.50 27.86 10.78
N ASN A 156 12.71 27.54 11.25
CA ASN A 156 13.94 28.00 10.63
C ASN A 156 14.50 26.90 9.73
N LEU A 157 14.99 27.25 8.57
CA LEU A 157 15.55 26.33 7.60
C LEU A 157 17.06 26.54 7.46
N SER A 158 17.83 25.45 7.31
CA SER A 158 19.19 25.47 6.86
C SER A 158 19.23 25.31 5.35
N ALA A 159 20.18 25.97 4.68
CA ALA A 159 20.35 25.78 3.25
C ALA A 159 21.04 24.45 2.95
N PRO A 160 20.51 23.67 1.99
CA PRO A 160 21.14 22.41 1.64
C PRO A 160 22.54 22.58 1.05
N PRO A 161 23.43 21.57 1.17
CA PRO A 161 24.75 21.60 0.55
C PRO A 161 24.66 21.87 -0.96
N ALA A 162 25.44 22.83 -1.45
CA ALA A 162 25.40 23.26 -2.85
C ALA A 162 26.66 22.85 -3.63
N LEU A 163 26.61 22.93 -4.95
CA LEU A 163 27.75 22.78 -5.90
C LEU A 163 28.41 21.39 -5.91
N GLY A 164 27.81 20.37 -5.34
CA GLY A 164 28.40 19.04 -5.27
C GLY A 164 28.41 18.28 -6.59
N CYS A 165 29.34 17.34 -6.69
CA CYS A 165 29.43 16.37 -7.76
C CYS A 165 29.78 15.00 -7.21
N CYS A 166 29.33 13.94 -7.90
CA CYS A 166 29.67 12.57 -7.59
C CYS A 166 30.17 11.84 -8.83
N VAL A 167 31.16 10.97 -8.66
CA VAL A 167 31.68 10.12 -9.72
C VAL A 167 31.93 8.71 -9.20
N VAL A 168 31.70 7.73 -10.08
CA VAL A 168 32.08 6.33 -9.89
C VAL A 168 33.25 6.00 -10.81
N THR A 169 34.28 5.35 -10.28
CA THR A 169 35.47 4.98 -11.03
C THR A 169 35.89 3.55 -10.72
N PRO A 170 36.05 2.68 -11.73
CA PRO A 170 35.73 2.91 -13.14
C PRO A 170 34.23 3.04 -13.40
N ARG A 171 33.79 3.52 -14.57
CA ARG A 171 32.38 3.62 -14.94
C ARG A 171 31.76 2.31 -15.39
N GLU A 172 32.59 1.33 -15.73
CA GLU A 172 32.21 -0.01 -16.15
C GLU A 172 33.15 -1.05 -15.56
N GLY A 173 32.63 -2.24 -15.25
CA GLY A 173 33.41 -3.30 -14.65
C GLY A 173 32.63 -4.58 -14.47
N TYR A 174 33.19 -5.50 -13.69
CA TYR A 174 32.63 -6.83 -13.47
C TYR A 174 32.43 -7.07 -11.97
N ALA A 175 31.29 -7.63 -11.60
CA ALA A 175 30.96 -7.95 -10.20
C ALA A 175 32.02 -8.91 -9.61
N LEU A 176 32.44 -8.70 -8.35
CA LEU A 176 33.50 -9.41 -7.62
C LEU A 176 34.92 -9.37 -8.26
N GLN A 177 35.10 -8.66 -9.37
CA GLN A 177 36.39 -8.61 -10.07
C GLN A 177 36.95 -7.18 -10.19
N THR A 178 36.08 -6.19 -10.19
CA THR A 178 36.45 -4.80 -10.34
C THR A 178 36.21 -4.07 -9.03
N ASP A 179 37.30 -3.46 -8.51
CA ASP A 179 37.22 -2.55 -7.38
C ASP A 179 36.72 -1.20 -7.85
N PHE A 180 35.59 -0.77 -7.31
CA PHE A 180 35.00 0.55 -7.60
C PHE A 180 35.29 1.53 -6.49
N THR A 181 35.36 2.78 -6.85
CA THR A 181 35.49 3.90 -5.93
C THR A 181 34.38 4.91 -6.24
N VAL A 182 33.61 5.31 -5.21
CA VAL A 182 32.62 6.40 -5.32
C VAL A 182 33.19 7.61 -4.61
N ILE A 183 33.27 8.74 -5.31
CA ILE A 183 33.82 9.98 -4.79
C ILE A 183 32.79 11.09 -4.91
N SER A 184 32.45 11.69 -3.78
CA SER A 184 31.63 12.88 -3.68
C SER A 184 32.47 14.06 -3.28
N PHE A 185 32.43 15.13 -4.06
CA PHE A 185 33.30 16.29 -3.85
C PHE A 185 32.61 17.60 -4.27
N GLY A 186 33.20 18.69 -3.78
CA GLY A 186 32.76 20.04 -4.18
C GLY A 186 31.50 20.52 -3.44
N PHE A 187 30.89 19.72 -2.57
CA PHE A 187 29.78 20.19 -1.75
C PHE A 187 30.23 21.30 -0.81
N THR A 188 29.50 22.39 -0.83
CA THR A 188 29.75 23.55 0.03
C THR A 188 28.52 23.83 0.90
N ASN A 189 28.76 23.97 2.18
CA ASN A 189 27.77 24.41 3.15
C ASN A 189 28.47 25.20 4.27
N VAL A 190 27.72 26.12 4.88
CA VAL A 190 28.17 26.87 6.07
C VAL A 190 28.08 25.96 7.28
N ASP A 191 27.06 25.11 7.33
CA ASP A 191 26.72 24.24 8.44
C ASP A 191 27.41 22.88 8.28
N LYS A 192 28.49 22.69 9.01
CA LYS A 192 29.33 21.49 9.00
C LYS A 192 29.23 20.73 10.32
N PRO A 193 29.51 19.44 10.39
CA PRO A 193 30.09 18.58 9.34
C PRO A 193 29.06 18.15 8.28
N LEU A 194 29.53 17.77 7.09
CA LEU A 194 28.70 17.08 6.10
C LEU A 194 28.75 15.58 6.35
N THR A 195 27.62 14.92 6.21
CA THR A 195 27.48 13.47 6.15
C THR A 195 27.04 13.05 4.76
N TYR A 196 27.41 11.84 4.37
CA TYR A 196 27.10 11.28 3.05
C TYR A 196 26.40 9.94 3.23
N ARG A 197 25.29 9.77 2.54
CA ARG A 197 24.55 8.52 2.45
C ARG A 197 24.55 8.06 1.00
N ILE A 198 24.96 6.82 0.73
CA ILE A 198 25.02 6.25 -0.62
C ILE A 198 24.14 5.02 -0.65
N VAL A 199 23.09 5.07 -1.48
CA VAL A 199 22.17 3.97 -1.70
C VAL A 199 22.35 3.47 -3.13
N LEU A 200 22.43 2.17 -3.29
CA LEU A 200 22.68 1.49 -4.56
C LEU A 200 21.42 0.76 -5.02
N PHE A 201 21.06 0.93 -6.29
CA PHE A 201 20.00 0.20 -6.96
C PHE A 201 20.58 -0.60 -8.11
N ASN A 202 20.44 -1.90 -8.10
CA ASN A 202 20.81 -2.79 -9.19
C ASN A 202 19.65 -3.16 -10.10
N ARG A 203 18.45 -2.64 -9.82
CA ARG A 203 17.26 -2.68 -10.67
C ARG A 203 16.81 -1.25 -10.90
N VAL A 204 16.61 -0.90 -12.15
CA VAL A 204 16.31 0.48 -12.53
C VAL A 204 15.17 0.53 -13.53
N ASP A 205 14.47 1.65 -13.56
CA ASP A 205 13.55 2.03 -14.61
C ASP A 205 14.07 3.29 -15.30
N PHE A 206 13.73 3.47 -16.57
CA PHE A 206 14.09 4.68 -17.30
C PHE A 206 12.85 5.50 -17.58
N VAL A 207 12.67 6.56 -16.80
CA VAL A 207 11.46 7.38 -16.80
C VAL A 207 11.83 8.82 -17.13
N ASN A 208 11.14 9.45 -18.08
CA ASN A 208 11.35 10.85 -18.47
C ASN A 208 12.79 11.25 -18.87
N GLY A 209 13.62 10.28 -19.25
CA GLY A 209 15.00 10.54 -19.66
C GLY A 209 16.05 10.35 -18.57
N GLU A 210 15.64 9.93 -17.38
CA GLU A 210 16.50 9.66 -16.23
C GLU A 210 16.27 8.25 -15.69
N PHE A 211 17.28 7.70 -15.01
CA PHE A 211 17.18 6.43 -14.32
C PHE A 211 16.61 6.63 -12.92
N GLU A 212 15.66 5.80 -12.56
CA GLU A 212 15.07 5.70 -11.22
C GLU A 212 15.35 4.31 -10.64
N GLY A 213 15.62 4.23 -9.34
CA GLY A 213 15.81 2.96 -8.64
C GLY A 213 14.47 2.24 -8.45
N ARG A 214 14.46 0.92 -8.65
CA ARG A 214 13.28 0.08 -8.44
C ARG A 214 13.37 -0.65 -7.11
N GLY A 215 12.36 -0.50 -6.28
CA GLY A 215 12.31 -1.11 -4.94
C GLY A 215 13.20 -0.40 -3.92
N GLU A 216 13.50 -1.07 -2.82
CA GLU A 216 14.43 -0.57 -1.83
C GLU A 216 15.87 -0.78 -2.29
N GLY A 217 16.68 0.27 -2.21
CA GLY A 217 18.09 0.18 -2.55
C GLY A 217 18.92 -0.43 -1.43
N PHE A 218 20.12 -0.90 -1.77
CA PHE A 218 21.12 -1.34 -0.78
C PHE A 218 21.85 -0.14 -0.19
N LEU A 219 21.79 0.05 1.12
CA LEU A 219 22.57 1.10 1.80
C LEU A 219 24.07 0.75 1.78
N LEU A 220 24.78 1.34 0.83
CA LEU A 220 26.19 1.06 0.59
C LEU A 220 27.10 1.72 1.65
N TYR A 221 26.80 2.98 2.01
CA TYR A 221 27.60 3.76 2.92
C TYR A 221 26.79 4.85 3.60
N GLU A 222 27.12 5.08 4.86
CA GLU A 222 26.67 6.24 5.60
C GLU A 222 27.79 6.72 6.54
N GLY A 223 28.16 8.01 6.44
CA GLY A 223 29.24 8.55 7.25
C GLY A 223 29.76 9.90 6.78
N SER A 224 30.81 10.40 7.43
CA SER A 224 31.35 11.74 7.18
C SER A 224 32.38 11.83 6.05
N LYS A 225 32.80 10.70 5.47
CA LYS A 225 33.76 10.71 4.37
C LYS A 225 33.01 10.86 3.04
N GLY A 226 33.42 11.79 2.20
CA GLY A 226 32.88 11.98 0.86
C GLY A 226 33.34 10.92 -0.15
N PHE A 227 33.95 9.83 0.27
CA PHE A 227 34.38 8.75 -0.62
C PHE A 227 34.27 7.39 0.05
N ILE A 228 34.07 6.37 -0.77
CA ILE A 228 34.19 4.96 -0.43
C ILE A 228 35.01 4.30 -1.56
N ASP A 229 36.04 3.55 -1.20
CA ASP A 229 36.98 2.88 -2.10
C ASP A 229 36.96 1.37 -1.90
N ASP A 230 37.56 0.65 -2.85
CA ASP A 230 37.73 -0.81 -2.83
C ASP A 230 36.41 -1.58 -2.56
N ILE A 231 35.32 -1.19 -3.25
CA ILE A 231 34.04 -1.85 -3.13
C ILE A 231 33.70 -2.64 -4.40
N TYR A 232 33.01 -3.76 -4.23
CA TYR A 232 32.35 -4.46 -5.32
C TYR A 232 30.94 -3.94 -5.50
N LEU A 233 30.51 -3.77 -6.75
CA LEU A 233 29.12 -3.45 -7.07
C LEU A 233 28.38 -4.70 -7.56
N PRO A 234 27.07 -4.85 -7.28
CA PRO A 234 26.25 -5.95 -7.77
C PRO A 234 26.09 -5.88 -9.29
N VAL A 235 25.72 -6.99 -9.89
CA VAL A 235 25.35 -7.02 -11.31
C VAL A 235 24.16 -6.09 -11.54
N GLY A 236 24.28 -5.23 -12.56
CA GLY A 236 23.24 -4.27 -12.90
C GLY A 236 22.07 -4.88 -13.68
N ASP A 237 21.10 -4.04 -14.00
CA ASP A 237 19.89 -4.45 -14.73
C ASP A 237 20.22 -4.76 -16.20
N SER A 238 20.03 -6.00 -16.60
CA SER A 238 20.33 -6.47 -17.96
C SER A 238 19.46 -5.78 -19.02
N ALA A 239 18.25 -5.33 -18.66
CA ALA A 239 17.38 -4.61 -19.57
C ALA A 239 17.96 -3.22 -19.97
N TYR A 240 18.89 -2.71 -19.15
CA TYR A 240 19.51 -1.40 -19.33
C TYR A 240 21.05 -1.48 -19.35
N ASP A 241 21.57 -2.45 -20.12
CA ASP A 241 23.03 -2.65 -20.29
C ASP A 241 23.79 -2.80 -18.96
N TYR A 242 23.24 -3.60 -18.06
CA TYR A 242 23.80 -3.84 -16.72
C TYR A 242 24.06 -2.56 -15.90
N THR A 243 23.17 -1.59 -16.07
CA THR A 243 23.25 -0.33 -15.31
C THR A 243 22.91 -0.53 -13.84
N VAL A 244 23.73 0.03 -12.96
CA VAL A 244 23.43 0.28 -11.55
C VAL A 244 23.28 1.78 -11.32
N LEU A 245 22.38 2.17 -10.43
CA LEU A 245 22.16 3.56 -10.04
C LEU A 245 22.64 3.75 -8.60
N LEU A 246 23.46 4.77 -8.37
CA LEU A 246 23.83 5.18 -7.03
C LEU A 246 23.19 6.54 -6.73
N GLN A 247 22.43 6.56 -5.68
CA GLN A 247 21.86 7.77 -5.10
C GLN A 247 22.81 8.23 -3.99
N VAL A 248 23.39 9.40 -4.16
CA VAL A 248 24.34 10.00 -3.22
C VAL A 248 23.73 11.23 -2.60
N THR A 249 23.46 11.20 -1.33
CA THR A 249 22.88 12.30 -0.55
C THR A 249 23.97 12.88 0.35
N ALA A 250 24.27 14.16 0.17
CA ALA A 250 25.09 14.94 1.08
C ALA A 250 24.18 15.76 2.00
N GLN A 251 24.39 15.65 3.31
CA GLN A 251 23.55 16.24 4.33
C GLN A 251 24.41 17.06 5.30
N ASP A 252 23.92 18.21 5.71
CA ASP A 252 24.57 19.04 6.75
C ASP A 252 24.20 18.58 8.16
N CYS A 253 24.72 19.25 9.18
CA CYS A 253 24.45 18.91 10.58
C CYS A 253 23.01 19.22 11.04
N TYR A 254 22.24 19.95 10.26
CA TYR A 254 20.82 20.23 10.49
C TYR A 254 19.91 19.42 9.58
N GLY A 255 20.45 18.42 8.86
CA GLY A 255 19.66 17.53 8.03
C GLY A 255 19.27 18.07 6.66
N ALA A 256 19.60 19.34 6.34
CA ALA A 256 19.37 19.84 4.99
C ALA A 256 20.24 19.06 4.00
N SER A 257 19.66 18.56 2.92
CA SER A 257 20.32 17.59 2.06
C SER A 257 20.25 17.92 0.58
N THR A 258 21.22 17.42 -0.18
CA THR A 258 21.22 17.45 -1.65
C THR A 258 21.56 16.07 -2.16
N THR A 259 20.72 15.56 -3.05
CA THR A 259 20.86 14.24 -3.65
C THR A 259 21.32 14.35 -5.09
N ILE A 260 22.30 13.51 -5.47
CA ILE A 260 22.85 13.39 -6.82
C ILE A 260 22.77 11.92 -7.22
N PHE A 261 22.40 11.68 -8.46
CA PHE A 261 22.35 10.34 -9.04
C PHE A 261 23.56 10.14 -9.98
N VAL A 262 24.19 8.96 -9.89
CA VAL A 262 25.28 8.56 -10.77
C VAL A 262 25.14 7.10 -11.14
N THR A 263 25.50 6.74 -12.38
CA THR A 263 25.38 5.39 -12.90
C THR A 263 26.74 4.77 -13.21
N ALA A 264 26.80 3.42 -13.11
CA ALA A 264 27.89 2.60 -13.61
C ALA A 264 27.31 1.36 -14.30
N ASN A 265 28.09 0.73 -15.19
CA ASN A 265 27.72 -0.55 -15.81
C ASN A 265 28.50 -1.67 -15.15
N VAL A 266 27.80 -2.64 -14.56
CA VAL A 266 28.40 -3.75 -13.81
C VAL A 266 27.94 -5.08 -14.40
N TYR A 267 28.84 -5.71 -15.13
CA TYR A 267 28.60 -6.96 -15.84
C TYR A 267 28.79 -8.19 -14.93
N PRO A 268 28.19 -9.35 -15.28
CA PRO A 268 28.51 -10.62 -14.62
C PRO A 268 30.00 -10.94 -14.71
N PRO A 269 30.56 -11.72 -13.74
CA PRO A 269 31.97 -12.07 -13.73
C PRO A 269 32.43 -12.81 -14.99
N THR A 270 33.54 -12.40 -15.58
CA THR A 270 34.11 -13.04 -16.79
C THR A 270 34.75 -14.40 -16.53
N THR A 271 34.98 -14.76 -15.26
CA THR A 271 35.54 -16.05 -14.84
C THR A 271 34.50 -17.17 -14.87
N LEU A 272 33.23 -16.87 -15.04
CA LEU A 272 32.18 -17.88 -15.11
C LEU A 272 31.90 -18.24 -16.57
N SER A 273 31.86 -19.53 -16.88
CA SER A 273 31.36 -20.05 -18.16
C SER A 273 29.84 -19.94 -18.23
N GLN A 274 29.26 -20.10 -19.39
CA GLN A 274 27.80 -20.08 -19.59
C GLN A 274 27.34 -21.42 -20.17
N PRO A 275 26.68 -22.30 -19.37
CA PRO A 275 26.44 -22.21 -17.92
C PRO A 275 27.71 -22.41 -17.10
N PRO A 276 27.77 -21.90 -15.84
CA PRO A 276 28.89 -22.11 -14.95
C PRO A 276 29.04 -23.58 -14.52
N THR A 277 30.26 -24.05 -14.37
CA THR A 277 30.55 -25.39 -13.86
C THR A 277 30.50 -25.45 -12.33
N ALA A 278 30.30 -26.63 -11.75
CA ALA A 278 30.36 -26.85 -10.31
C ALA A 278 31.68 -26.38 -9.68
N GLN A 279 32.79 -26.48 -10.38
CA GLN A 279 34.10 -25.98 -9.92
C GLN A 279 34.11 -24.45 -9.86
N GLU A 280 33.55 -23.75 -10.83
CA GLU A 280 33.47 -22.29 -10.84
C GLU A 280 32.57 -21.77 -9.72
N TYR A 281 31.44 -22.44 -9.45
CA TYR A 281 30.59 -22.14 -8.28
C TYR A 281 31.35 -22.31 -6.98
N LEU A 282 32.12 -23.38 -6.82
CA LEU A 282 32.94 -23.61 -5.62
C LEU A 282 34.02 -22.54 -5.46
N GLU A 283 34.72 -22.17 -6.53
CA GLU A 283 35.75 -21.13 -6.50
C GLU A 283 35.17 -19.75 -6.12
N MET A 284 34.01 -19.41 -6.69
CA MET A 284 33.28 -18.18 -6.35
C MET A 284 32.86 -18.17 -4.87
N ARG A 285 32.28 -19.26 -4.37
CA ARG A 285 31.91 -19.43 -2.98
C ARG A 285 33.11 -19.21 -2.06
N LEU A 286 34.24 -19.94 -2.29
CA LEU A 286 35.43 -19.82 -1.44
C LEU A 286 36.05 -18.41 -1.47
N PHE A 287 36.00 -17.74 -2.63
CA PHE A 287 36.43 -16.36 -2.76
C PHE A 287 35.61 -15.43 -1.88
N VAL A 288 34.27 -15.53 -1.94
CA VAL A 288 33.37 -14.69 -1.17
C VAL A 288 33.47 -15.00 0.32
N GLU A 289 33.49 -16.27 0.73
CA GLU A 289 33.67 -16.68 2.12
C GLU A 289 34.97 -16.14 2.73
N SER A 290 36.05 -16.19 1.97
CA SER A 290 37.36 -15.64 2.41
C SER A 290 37.31 -14.13 2.61
N ASN A 291 36.66 -13.38 1.68
CA ASN A 291 36.52 -11.93 1.80
C ASN A 291 35.60 -11.54 2.97
N VAL A 292 34.44 -12.19 3.09
CA VAL A 292 33.48 -11.94 4.18
C VAL A 292 34.15 -12.19 5.54
N ASN A 293 34.83 -13.33 5.70
CA ASN A 293 35.54 -13.67 6.95
C ASN A 293 36.64 -12.64 7.27
N ALA A 294 37.39 -12.17 6.27
CA ALA A 294 38.39 -11.14 6.47
C ALA A 294 37.81 -9.80 6.92
N LEU A 295 36.68 -9.39 6.35
CA LEU A 295 35.94 -8.18 6.71
C LEU A 295 35.38 -8.27 8.13
N LEU A 296 34.74 -9.39 8.46
CA LEU A 296 34.22 -9.64 9.80
C LEU A 296 35.32 -9.66 10.87
N ALA A 297 36.48 -10.21 10.54
CA ALA A 297 37.62 -10.21 11.46
C ALA A 297 38.13 -8.80 11.81
N VAL A 298 37.95 -7.81 10.94
CA VAL A 298 38.30 -6.41 11.21
C VAL A 298 37.09 -5.57 11.68
N GLY A 299 35.92 -6.18 11.80
CA GLY A 299 34.68 -5.52 12.25
C GLY A 299 33.99 -4.67 11.17
N ASP A 300 34.31 -4.90 9.89
CA ASP A 300 33.64 -4.21 8.77
C ASP A 300 32.38 -4.98 8.31
N ILE A 301 31.35 -4.90 9.15
CA ILE A 301 30.08 -5.60 8.96
C ILE A 301 29.38 -5.14 7.67
N GLY A 302 29.38 -3.84 7.40
CA GLY A 302 28.70 -3.28 6.24
C GLY A 302 29.26 -3.79 4.91
N ARG A 303 30.58 -3.85 4.79
CA ARG A 303 31.22 -4.43 3.61
C ARG A 303 31.00 -5.94 3.49
N ALA A 304 30.96 -6.67 4.61
CA ALA A 304 30.64 -8.09 4.58
C ALA A 304 29.25 -8.33 4.00
N ALA A 305 28.22 -7.60 4.47
CA ALA A 305 26.86 -7.65 3.93
C ALA A 305 26.81 -7.24 2.45
N GLN A 306 27.60 -6.24 2.05
CA GLN A 306 27.70 -5.80 0.66
C GLN A 306 28.26 -6.91 -0.25
N VAL A 307 29.34 -7.60 0.14
CA VAL A 307 29.92 -8.70 -0.67
C VAL A 307 28.90 -9.83 -0.83
N ILE A 308 28.12 -10.14 0.20
CA ILE A 308 27.05 -11.14 0.14
C ILE A 308 25.94 -10.66 -0.82
N ASN A 309 25.56 -9.40 -0.76
CA ASN A 309 24.58 -8.83 -1.69
C ASN A 309 25.06 -8.89 -3.17
N VAL A 310 26.35 -8.63 -3.42
CA VAL A 310 26.94 -8.79 -4.76
C VAL A 310 26.87 -10.24 -5.23
N LEU A 311 27.22 -11.20 -4.37
CA LEU A 311 27.06 -12.62 -4.67
C LEU A 311 25.62 -12.99 -5.00
N GLY A 312 24.67 -12.55 -4.17
CA GLY A 312 23.25 -12.76 -4.41
C GLY A 312 22.80 -12.25 -5.77
N SER A 313 23.26 -11.07 -6.18
CA SER A 313 22.96 -10.51 -7.49
C SER A 313 23.47 -11.35 -8.66
N ILE A 314 24.68 -11.91 -8.54
CA ILE A 314 25.25 -12.81 -9.54
C ILE A 314 24.44 -14.09 -9.66
N LEU A 315 24.13 -14.74 -8.52
CA LEU A 315 23.33 -15.96 -8.48
C LEU A 315 21.92 -15.74 -9.04
N ASN A 316 21.32 -14.56 -8.84
CA ASN A 316 20.01 -14.24 -9.39
C ASN A 316 20.04 -14.12 -10.92
N VAL A 317 21.04 -13.42 -11.47
CA VAL A 317 21.19 -13.28 -12.93
C VAL A 317 21.44 -14.63 -13.61
N ILE A 318 22.34 -15.46 -13.06
CA ILE A 318 22.60 -16.80 -13.58
C ILE A 318 21.33 -17.66 -13.50
N GLY A 319 20.61 -17.63 -12.36
CA GLY A 319 19.38 -18.39 -12.21
C GLY A 319 18.25 -17.98 -13.17
N GLU A 320 18.15 -16.68 -13.49
CA GLU A 320 17.20 -16.18 -14.50
C GLU A 320 17.57 -16.64 -15.93
N GLU A 321 18.84 -16.67 -16.26
CA GLU A 321 19.32 -17.17 -17.57
C GLU A 321 19.16 -18.69 -17.70
N ASP A 322 19.42 -19.46 -16.63
CA ASP A 322 19.32 -20.93 -16.62
C ASP A 322 17.87 -21.45 -16.55
N ALA A 323 16.91 -20.63 -16.12
CA ALA A 323 15.49 -21.02 -16.07
C ALA A 323 14.96 -21.52 -17.44
N SER A 324 15.63 -21.16 -18.53
CA SER A 324 15.34 -21.65 -19.89
C SER A 324 15.99 -22.98 -20.25
N ASN A 325 16.99 -23.46 -19.48
CA ASN A 325 17.88 -24.58 -19.89
C ASN A 325 17.82 -25.83 -18.97
N GLU A 326 17.00 -25.84 -17.89
CA GLU A 326 16.81 -26.98 -16.97
C GLU A 326 18.12 -27.58 -16.40
N ASP A 327 19.12 -26.77 -16.04
CA ASP A 327 20.35 -27.22 -15.40
C ASP A 327 20.14 -27.53 -13.90
N GLU A 328 19.78 -28.78 -13.59
CA GLU A 328 19.55 -29.24 -12.21
C GLU A 328 20.85 -29.21 -11.36
N ASP A 329 22.03 -29.50 -11.93
CA ASP A 329 23.30 -29.50 -11.21
C ASP A 329 23.71 -28.07 -10.83
N GLY A 330 23.53 -27.11 -11.72
CA GLY A 330 23.76 -25.69 -11.46
C GLY A 330 22.82 -25.12 -10.40
N ARG A 331 21.53 -25.48 -10.47
CA ARG A 331 20.54 -25.10 -9.44
C ARG A 331 20.95 -25.61 -8.07
N GLY A 332 21.34 -26.88 -7.96
CA GLY A 332 21.81 -27.47 -6.70
C GLY A 332 23.01 -26.73 -6.11
N SER A 333 23.99 -26.39 -6.95
CA SER A 333 25.19 -25.64 -6.53
C SER A 333 24.81 -24.23 -6.02
N ARG A 334 23.92 -23.53 -6.72
CA ARG A 334 23.44 -22.19 -6.28
C ARG A 334 22.66 -22.27 -4.97
N ALA A 335 21.80 -23.28 -4.80
CA ALA A 335 21.05 -23.52 -3.59
C ALA A 335 21.95 -23.76 -2.37
N GLU A 336 23.03 -24.55 -2.52
CA GLU A 336 24.02 -24.76 -1.46
C GLU A 336 24.77 -23.47 -1.10
N ILE A 337 25.11 -22.65 -2.09
CA ILE A 337 25.76 -21.37 -1.85
C ILE A 337 24.83 -20.44 -1.06
N ARG A 338 23.56 -20.30 -1.49
CA ARG A 338 22.57 -19.47 -0.78
C ARG A 338 22.40 -19.92 0.66
N SER A 339 22.30 -21.22 0.89
CA SER A 339 22.21 -21.82 2.23
C SER A 339 23.39 -21.40 3.12
N SER A 340 24.62 -21.57 2.64
CA SER A 340 25.84 -21.19 3.40
C SER A 340 25.90 -19.71 3.74
N PHE A 341 25.36 -18.83 2.88
CA PHE A 341 25.37 -17.39 3.15
C PHE A 341 24.20 -16.92 4.00
N ILE A 342 23.07 -17.63 4.05
CA ILE A 342 22.04 -17.45 5.07
C ILE A 342 22.62 -17.70 6.46
N ASP A 343 23.34 -18.83 6.65
CA ASP A 343 24.04 -19.14 7.91
C ASP A 343 25.07 -18.06 8.26
N THR A 344 25.76 -17.52 7.25
CA THR A 344 26.74 -16.45 7.46
C THR A 344 26.07 -15.14 7.90
N ILE A 345 24.95 -14.77 7.30
CA ILE A 345 24.18 -13.56 7.68
C ILE A 345 23.65 -13.72 9.10
N ALA A 346 23.20 -14.92 9.48
CA ALA A 346 22.74 -15.22 10.84
C ALA A 346 23.81 -14.97 11.89
N ALA A 347 25.09 -15.15 11.54
CA ALA A 347 26.22 -14.90 12.44
C ALA A 347 26.67 -13.41 12.49
N ILE A 348 26.16 -12.54 11.62
CA ILE A 348 26.54 -11.12 11.58
C ILE A 348 25.75 -10.34 12.64
N PRO A 349 26.41 -9.66 13.60
CA PRO A 349 25.70 -8.92 14.62
C PRO A 349 24.99 -7.67 14.04
N ILE A 350 23.80 -7.35 14.58
CA ILE A 350 23.06 -6.15 14.25
C ILE A 350 23.30 -5.11 15.33
N GLU A 351 24.10 -4.08 15.04
CA GLU A 351 24.54 -3.08 16.02
C GLU A 351 23.87 -1.72 15.81
N SER A 352 23.39 -1.45 14.60
CA SER A 352 22.82 -0.15 14.21
C SER A 352 21.72 -0.33 13.15
N MET A 353 20.92 0.74 12.89
CA MET A 353 19.97 0.75 11.76
C MET A 353 20.68 0.53 10.42
N THR A 354 21.86 1.13 10.24
CA THR A 354 22.68 0.91 9.05
C THR A 354 23.01 -0.57 8.86
N SER A 355 23.49 -1.26 9.91
CA SER A 355 23.77 -2.71 9.81
C SER A 355 22.48 -3.55 9.62
N LEU A 356 21.36 -3.14 10.20
CA LEU A 356 20.06 -3.78 9.94
C LEU A 356 19.68 -3.67 8.46
N LEU A 357 19.69 -2.47 7.89
CA LEU A 357 19.35 -2.22 6.49
C LEU A 357 20.26 -3.01 5.53
N GLN A 358 21.57 -3.07 5.83
CA GLN A 358 22.54 -3.80 5.02
C GLN A 358 22.33 -5.32 5.09
N ASN A 359 22.18 -5.87 6.29
CA ASN A 359 22.04 -7.32 6.49
C ASN A 359 20.68 -7.82 5.95
N SER A 360 19.59 -7.07 6.19
CA SER A 360 18.26 -7.43 5.68
C SER A 360 18.21 -7.38 4.14
N ALA A 361 18.84 -6.36 3.51
CA ALA A 361 18.93 -6.28 2.06
C ALA A 361 19.80 -7.40 1.46
N ALA A 362 20.90 -7.79 2.12
CA ALA A 362 21.69 -8.93 1.71
C ALA A 362 20.89 -10.25 1.79
N LEU A 363 20.12 -10.44 2.86
CA LEU A 363 19.25 -11.61 3.03
C LEU A 363 18.14 -11.62 1.97
N ALA A 364 17.44 -10.51 1.74
CA ALA A 364 16.42 -10.41 0.71
C ALA A 364 16.98 -10.70 -0.69
N CYS A 365 18.21 -10.23 -0.99
CA CYS A 365 18.88 -10.53 -2.26
C CYS A 365 19.24 -12.02 -2.41
N ILE A 366 19.80 -12.63 -1.35
CA ILE A 366 20.18 -14.05 -1.36
C ILE A 366 18.97 -14.99 -1.45
N THR A 367 17.81 -14.58 -0.90
CA THR A 367 16.58 -15.39 -0.92
C THR A 367 15.69 -15.13 -2.12
N ARG A 368 16.04 -14.20 -3.01
CA ARG A 368 15.18 -13.74 -4.12
C ARG A 368 14.80 -14.83 -5.12
N ASN A 369 15.73 -15.75 -5.47
CA ASN A 369 15.37 -16.92 -6.26
C ASN A 369 14.82 -18.00 -5.34
N THR A 370 13.51 -18.02 -5.20
CA THR A 370 12.78 -18.85 -4.24
C THR A 370 12.91 -20.34 -4.51
N GLN A 371 13.14 -20.72 -5.77
CA GLN A 371 13.34 -22.12 -6.18
C GLN A 371 14.69 -22.71 -5.75
N GLU A 372 15.62 -21.86 -5.32
CA GLU A 372 16.96 -22.25 -4.86
C GLU A 372 17.11 -22.14 -3.35
N ILE A 373 16.01 -22.00 -2.59
CA ILE A 373 16.02 -22.00 -1.13
C ILE A 373 15.66 -23.38 -0.62
N LEU A 374 16.63 -24.02 0.04
CA LEU A 374 16.45 -25.38 0.56
C LEU A 374 15.53 -25.38 1.79
N THR A 375 14.70 -26.42 1.93
CA THR A 375 13.75 -26.55 3.06
C THR A 375 14.42 -26.50 4.43
N ASN A 376 15.64 -27.06 4.54
CA ASN A 376 16.38 -27.10 5.81
C ASN A 376 16.85 -25.73 6.31
N VAL A 377 16.96 -24.70 5.43
CA VAL A 377 17.37 -23.34 5.83
C VAL A 377 16.23 -22.33 5.91
N GLN A 378 15.00 -22.71 5.52
CA GLN A 378 13.84 -21.80 5.57
C GLN A 378 13.57 -21.31 6.99
N MET A 379 13.56 -22.21 7.98
CA MET A 379 13.35 -21.85 9.39
C MET A 379 14.46 -20.95 9.93
N GLU A 380 15.71 -21.22 9.56
CA GLU A 380 16.84 -20.38 9.96
C GLU A 380 16.73 -18.98 9.37
N ALA A 381 16.43 -18.88 8.08
CA ALA A 381 16.23 -17.60 7.41
C ALA A 381 15.09 -16.77 8.05
N VAL A 382 13.95 -17.41 8.40
CA VAL A 382 12.87 -16.71 9.13
C VAL A 382 13.31 -16.31 10.53
N SER A 383 14.08 -17.15 11.22
CA SER A 383 14.61 -16.82 12.56
C SER A 383 15.52 -15.59 12.51
N VAL A 384 16.37 -15.49 11.49
CA VAL A 384 17.21 -14.30 11.26
C VAL A 384 16.36 -13.05 11.03
N LEU A 385 15.29 -13.14 10.19
CA LEU A 385 14.36 -12.04 10.00
C LEU A 385 13.66 -11.63 11.29
N THR A 386 13.30 -12.62 12.13
CA THR A 386 12.69 -12.35 13.45
C THR A 386 13.66 -11.58 14.35
N GLU A 387 14.93 -11.97 14.42
CA GLU A 387 15.94 -11.23 15.19
C GLU A 387 16.14 -9.80 14.66
N MET A 388 16.18 -9.62 13.34
CA MET A 388 16.23 -8.31 12.69
C MET A 388 15.01 -7.47 13.06
N THR A 389 13.82 -8.07 13.08
CA THR A 389 12.57 -7.41 13.45
C THR A 389 12.55 -7.01 14.93
N LEU A 390 13.03 -7.86 15.83
CA LEU A 390 13.17 -7.52 17.25
C LEU A 390 14.11 -6.33 17.46
N PHE A 391 15.21 -6.27 16.70
CA PHE A 391 16.07 -5.09 16.72
C PHE A 391 15.34 -3.86 16.20
N LEU A 392 14.60 -3.96 15.08
CA LEU A 392 13.80 -2.88 14.52
C LEU A 392 12.80 -2.34 15.56
N ASN A 393 12.06 -3.23 16.25
CA ASN A 393 11.14 -2.88 17.32
C ASN A 393 11.82 -2.15 18.46
N SER A 394 13.05 -2.53 18.82
CA SER A 394 13.82 -1.85 19.86
C SER A 394 14.18 -0.39 19.51
N LYS A 395 14.12 -0.03 18.24
CA LYS A 395 14.42 1.32 17.71
C LYS A 395 13.17 2.11 17.38
N SER A 396 12.04 1.44 17.16
CA SER A 396 10.76 2.07 16.86
C SER A 396 10.28 2.91 18.05
N GLY A 397 9.50 3.96 17.76
CA GLY A 397 9.03 4.89 18.79
C GLY A 397 10.13 5.77 19.43
N SER A 398 11.38 5.61 19.03
CA SER A 398 12.48 6.50 19.44
C SER A 398 12.50 7.73 18.53
N TYR A 399 12.46 8.91 19.12
CA TYR A 399 12.58 10.20 18.39
C TYR A 399 13.95 10.41 17.74
N THR A 400 14.89 9.48 17.94
CA THR A 400 16.24 9.55 17.38
C THR A 400 16.39 8.80 16.07
N GLN A 401 15.37 8.02 15.66
CA GLN A 401 15.38 7.26 14.41
C GLN A 401 14.36 7.83 13.44
N ALA A 402 14.80 8.06 12.21
CA ALA A 402 13.90 8.52 11.16
C ALA A 402 12.84 7.45 10.86
N GLN A 403 11.57 7.84 10.78
CA GLN A 403 10.47 6.93 10.46
C GLN A 403 10.66 6.25 9.10
N GLU A 404 11.27 6.95 8.15
CA GLU A 404 11.57 6.41 6.83
C GLU A 404 12.53 5.22 6.86
N ASP A 405 13.54 5.25 7.74
CA ASP A 405 14.45 4.11 7.91
C ASP A 405 13.73 2.90 8.51
N ILE A 406 12.78 3.13 9.44
CA ILE A 406 11.93 2.07 10.01
C ILE A 406 11.06 1.45 8.90
N GLU A 407 10.41 2.28 8.09
CA GLU A 407 9.55 1.81 7.01
C GLU A 407 10.37 1.11 5.90
N SER A 408 11.55 1.64 5.56
CA SER A 408 12.45 1.01 4.59
C SER A 408 12.94 -0.36 5.07
N ALA A 409 13.36 -0.46 6.34
CA ALA A 409 13.72 -1.75 6.94
C ALA A 409 12.52 -2.72 6.92
N GLY A 410 11.32 -2.25 7.27
CA GLY A 410 10.10 -3.05 7.21
C GLY A 410 9.83 -3.60 5.81
N ARG A 411 9.99 -2.78 4.76
CA ARG A 411 9.81 -3.23 3.36
C ARG A 411 10.80 -4.33 2.98
N ILE A 412 12.08 -4.16 3.33
CA ILE A 412 13.13 -5.14 3.04
C ILE A 412 12.87 -6.46 3.79
N LEU A 413 12.47 -6.38 5.06
CA LEU A 413 12.17 -7.56 5.87
C LEU A 413 10.96 -8.33 5.31
N ILE A 414 9.90 -7.63 4.89
CA ILE A 414 8.73 -8.24 4.25
C ILE A 414 9.09 -8.85 2.89
N GLU A 415 9.97 -8.23 2.09
CA GLU A 415 10.47 -8.84 0.85
C GLU A 415 11.20 -10.15 1.14
N GLY A 416 12.12 -10.14 2.11
CA GLY A 416 12.85 -11.35 2.53
C GLY A 416 11.90 -12.45 3.03
N LEU A 417 10.94 -12.09 3.89
CA LEU A 417 9.94 -13.03 4.41
C LEU A 417 9.08 -13.62 3.29
N SER A 418 8.61 -12.78 2.38
CA SER A 418 7.84 -13.20 1.20
C SER A 418 8.62 -14.20 0.34
N ASN A 419 9.90 -13.98 0.11
CA ASN A 419 10.75 -14.91 -0.66
C ASN A 419 10.81 -16.28 -0.01
N ILE A 420 10.99 -16.33 1.31
CA ILE A 420 11.07 -17.60 2.06
C ILE A 420 9.73 -18.32 2.03
N LEU A 421 8.62 -17.61 2.20
CA LEU A 421 7.28 -18.21 2.17
C LEU A 421 6.95 -18.79 0.80
N ILE A 422 7.31 -18.12 -0.29
CA ILE A 422 7.16 -18.65 -1.65
C ILE A 422 7.99 -19.92 -1.81
N SER A 423 9.22 -19.96 -1.28
CA SER A 423 10.08 -21.13 -1.37
C SER A 423 9.53 -22.36 -0.64
N ALA A 424 8.64 -22.15 0.34
CA ALA A 424 8.04 -23.23 1.12
C ALA A 424 6.78 -23.82 0.48
N GLU A 425 6.21 -23.16 -0.54
CA GLU A 425 4.96 -23.62 -1.18
C GLU A 425 5.06 -25.00 -1.82
N ASP A 426 6.21 -25.36 -2.40
CA ASP A 426 6.40 -26.64 -3.10
C ASP A 426 6.67 -27.82 -2.16
N ASN A 427 6.92 -27.57 -0.88
CA ASN A 427 7.32 -28.57 0.11
C ASN A 427 6.45 -28.55 1.36
N LEU A 428 5.14 -28.74 1.20
CA LEU A 428 4.14 -28.76 2.27
C LEU A 428 4.27 -30.02 3.16
N GLN A 429 5.40 -30.20 3.83
CA GLN A 429 5.42 -31.04 5.03
C GLN A 429 4.63 -30.29 6.10
N GLU A 430 3.43 -30.77 6.41
CA GLU A 430 2.45 -30.07 7.23
C GLU A 430 3.05 -29.46 8.51
N ASP A 431 3.79 -30.22 9.29
CA ASP A 431 4.40 -29.74 10.53
C ASP A 431 5.46 -28.63 10.28
N HIS A 432 6.26 -28.78 9.23
CA HIS A 432 7.29 -27.76 8.90
C HIS A 432 6.65 -26.47 8.43
N TYR A 433 5.66 -26.57 7.54
CA TYR A 433 4.97 -25.40 6.99
C TYR A 433 4.16 -24.67 8.08
N LYS A 434 3.47 -25.41 8.96
CA LYS A 434 2.74 -24.85 10.10
C LYS A 434 3.68 -24.05 11.01
N ASN A 435 4.80 -24.61 11.42
CA ASN A 435 5.77 -23.90 12.26
C ASN A 435 6.34 -22.67 11.55
N LEU A 436 6.63 -22.77 10.26
CA LEU A 436 7.13 -21.65 9.46
C LEU A 436 6.12 -20.50 9.41
N MET A 437 4.84 -20.82 9.18
CA MET A 437 3.76 -19.85 9.12
C MET A 437 3.51 -19.17 10.47
N GLU A 438 3.54 -19.91 11.58
CA GLU A 438 3.38 -19.35 12.92
C GLU A 438 4.47 -18.30 13.21
N VAL A 439 5.74 -18.61 12.92
CA VAL A 439 6.83 -17.64 13.09
C VAL A 439 6.71 -16.47 12.11
N ALA A 440 6.31 -16.73 10.87
CA ALA A 440 6.13 -15.68 9.85
C ALA A 440 5.01 -14.69 10.23
N MET A 441 3.88 -15.20 10.76
CA MET A 441 2.77 -14.36 11.22
C MET A 441 3.19 -13.48 12.41
N SER A 442 3.88 -14.07 13.39
CA SER A 442 4.43 -13.30 14.51
C SER A 442 5.42 -12.23 14.05
N THR A 443 6.36 -12.59 13.15
CA THR A 443 7.34 -11.64 12.61
C THR A 443 6.64 -10.52 11.82
N THR A 444 5.60 -10.84 11.07
CA THR A 444 4.78 -9.85 10.34
C THR A 444 4.12 -8.87 11.29
N SER A 445 3.49 -9.37 12.36
CA SER A 445 2.88 -8.52 13.39
C SER A 445 3.91 -7.62 14.07
N ASP A 446 5.10 -8.14 14.38
CA ASP A 446 6.18 -7.37 14.98
C ASP A 446 6.71 -6.26 14.04
N ILE A 447 6.79 -6.52 12.72
CA ILE A 447 7.14 -5.48 11.73
C ILE A 447 6.07 -4.39 11.69
N GLN A 448 4.78 -4.76 11.73
CA GLN A 448 3.69 -3.81 11.80
C GLN A 448 3.75 -2.96 13.07
N ASP A 449 4.09 -3.56 14.23
CA ASP A 449 4.30 -2.85 15.48
C ASP A 449 5.40 -1.81 15.40
N ALA A 450 6.53 -2.18 14.78
CA ALA A 450 7.63 -1.24 14.57
C ALA A 450 7.20 -0.03 13.73
N ILE A 451 6.46 -0.26 12.66
CA ILE A 451 6.00 0.80 11.75
C ILE A 451 4.96 1.69 12.44
N VAL A 452 3.96 1.09 13.11
CA VAL A 452 2.86 1.84 13.72
C VAL A 452 3.30 2.68 14.90
N ALA A 453 4.36 2.28 15.61
CA ALA A 453 4.89 3.01 16.76
C ALA A 453 5.28 4.47 16.46
N GLY A 454 5.59 4.76 15.18
CA GLY A 454 5.88 6.13 14.72
C GLY A 454 4.72 6.80 13.99
N LYS A 455 3.56 6.15 13.80
CA LYS A 455 2.41 6.72 13.08
C LYS A 455 1.62 7.69 13.95
N ILE A 456 1.14 8.74 13.31
CA ILE A 456 0.31 9.77 13.93
C ILE A 456 -1.16 9.51 13.53
N PRO A 457 -2.14 9.77 14.43
CA PRO A 457 -3.54 9.61 14.10
C PRO A 457 -3.96 10.38 12.85
N SER A 458 -4.68 9.71 11.94
CA SER A 458 -5.11 10.24 10.64
C SER A 458 -3.98 10.46 9.62
N GLU A 459 -2.78 9.98 9.90
CA GLU A 459 -1.70 9.92 8.91
C GLU A 459 -2.01 8.85 7.85
N GLU A 460 -1.62 9.12 6.61
CA GLU A 460 -1.74 8.16 5.52
C GLU A 460 -1.11 6.81 5.91
N ALA A 461 -1.79 5.72 5.59
CA ALA A 461 -1.32 4.39 5.92
C ALA A 461 0.00 4.08 5.20
N THR A 462 0.95 3.48 5.90
CA THR A 462 2.12 2.86 5.27
C THR A 462 1.68 1.57 4.60
N ILE A 463 1.88 1.50 3.30
CA ILE A 463 1.57 0.32 2.49
C ILE A 463 2.87 -0.33 2.04
N ILE A 464 2.98 -1.63 2.29
CA ILE A 464 4.08 -2.48 1.83
C ILE A 464 3.48 -3.61 1.02
N THR A 465 3.98 -3.83 -0.19
CA THR A 465 3.51 -4.90 -1.07
C THR A 465 4.66 -5.80 -1.48
N SER A 466 4.45 -7.10 -1.34
CA SER A 466 5.34 -8.14 -1.86
C SER A 466 4.51 -9.27 -2.48
N PRO A 467 5.10 -10.19 -3.23
CA PRO A 467 4.32 -11.21 -3.92
C PRO A 467 3.48 -12.11 -3.01
N MET A 468 3.98 -12.42 -1.81
CA MET A 468 3.27 -13.31 -0.86
C MET A 468 2.50 -12.56 0.20
N LEU A 469 2.95 -11.36 0.58
CA LEU A 469 2.46 -10.64 1.74
C LEU A 469 2.35 -9.14 1.45
N SER A 470 1.22 -8.55 1.77
CA SER A 470 1.00 -7.11 1.67
C SER A 470 0.50 -6.57 3.00
N LEU A 471 1.02 -5.43 3.41
CA LEU A 471 0.67 -4.78 4.67
C LEU A 471 0.07 -3.41 4.44
N ALA A 472 -0.85 -3.01 5.31
CA ALA A 472 -1.28 -1.63 5.46
C ALA A 472 -1.34 -1.30 6.96
N VAL A 473 -0.58 -0.31 7.38
CA VAL A 473 -0.41 0.06 8.78
C VAL A 473 -0.73 1.53 8.98
N GLY A 474 -1.58 1.83 9.94
CA GLY A 474 -2.01 3.20 10.22
C GLY A 474 -2.42 3.41 11.66
N SER A 475 -2.84 4.62 11.97
CA SER A 475 -3.26 5.01 13.30
C SER A 475 -4.46 5.97 13.21
N ILE A 476 -5.39 5.86 14.13
CA ILE A 476 -6.59 6.68 14.18
C ILE A 476 -6.90 7.08 15.61
N SER A 477 -7.51 8.24 15.81
CA SER A 477 -8.04 8.62 17.12
C SER A 477 -9.27 7.75 17.46
N LYS A 478 -9.38 7.34 18.72
CA LYS A 478 -10.46 6.47 19.20
C LYS A 478 -11.85 6.99 18.85
N ASP A 479 -12.07 8.29 18.99
CA ASP A 479 -13.33 8.97 18.69
C ASP A 479 -13.72 8.94 17.20
N LYS A 480 -12.76 8.72 16.31
CA LYS A 480 -12.95 8.66 14.85
C LYS A 480 -12.98 7.25 14.29
N LEU A 481 -12.87 6.21 15.11
CA LEU A 481 -12.85 4.82 14.63
C LEU A 481 -14.18 4.42 13.97
N ALA A 482 -15.31 4.82 14.57
CA ALA A 482 -16.64 4.52 14.05
C ALA A 482 -16.85 5.10 12.64
N GLU A 483 -17.50 4.33 11.77
CA GLU A 483 -17.78 4.65 10.36
C GLU A 483 -16.54 4.93 9.49
N THR A 484 -15.33 4.77 10.06
CA THR A 484 -14.08 4.96 9.33
C THR A 484 -13.88 3.87 8.31
N THR A 485 -13.44 4.27 7.13
CA THR A 485 -12.94 3.36 6.08
C THR A 485 -11.43 3.41 6.06
N PHE A 486 -10.79 2.27 6.36
CA PHE A 486 -9.36 2.09 6.21
C PHE A 486 -9.07 1.40 4.88
N ARG A 487 -8.18 1.99 4.10
CA ARG A 487 -7.84 1.51 2.76
C ARG A 487 -6.38 1.10 2.71
N GLY A 488 -6.14 -0.15 2.32
CA GLY A 488 -4.84 -0.62 1.90
C GLY A 488 -4.64 -0.46 0.39
N SER A 489 -3.76 -1.28 -0.19
CA SER A 489 -3.58 -1.41 -1.63
C SER A 489 -4.66 -2.30 -2.26
N GLU A 490 -4.62 -2.42 -3.59
CA GLU A 490 -5.44 -3.41 -4.31
C GLU A 490 -5.17 -4.85 -3.86
N THR A 491 -3.97 -5.13 -3.35
CA THR A 491 -3.58 -6.45 -2.84
C THR A 491 -3.87 -6.64 -1.36
N THR A 492 -3.98 -5.56 -0.58
CA THR A 492 -4.29 -5.62 0.86
C THR A 492 -5.79 -5.56 1.12
N GLY A 493 -6.54 -4.84 0.29
CA GLY A 493 -7.97 -4.64 0.48
C GLY A 493 -8.32 -3.43 1.35
N SER A 494 -9.51 -3.43 1.92
CA SER A 494 -10.00 -2.36 2.79
C SER A 494 -11.08 -2.85 3.73
N PHE A 495 -11.32 -2.12 4.82
CA PHE A 495 -12.47 -2.37 5.68
C PHE A 495 -13.13 -1.07 6.13
N ARG A 496 -14.39 -1.17 6.54
CA ARG A 496 -15.17 -0.06 7.12
C ARG A 496 -15.83 -0.51 8.41
N MET A 497 -15.58 0.27 9.46
CA MET A 497 -16.20 0.04 10.77
C MET A 497 -17.67 0.48 10.80
N PRO A 498 -18.52 -0.21 11.57
CA PRO A 498 -19.91 0.19 11.80
C PRO A 498 -20.02 1.45 12.68
N SER A 499 -21.27 1.79 13.06
CA SER A 499 -21.53 3.00 13.84
C SER A 499 -20.95 2.95 15.26
N ALA A 500 -20.85 4.11 15.90
CA ALA A 500 -20.34 4.20 17.27
C ALA A 500 -21.22 3.43 18.29
N GLU A 501 -22.52 3.34 18.05
CA GLU A 501 -23.46 2.59 18.90
C GLU A 501 -23.16 1.08 18.84
N ASP A 502 -22.82 0.57 17.66
CA ASP A 502 -22.58 -0.86 17.43
C ASP A 502 -21.24 -1.34 18.01
N ILE A 503 -20.19 -0.49 17.99
CA ILE A 503 -18.85 -0.83 18.53
C ILE A 503 -18.66 -0.40 19.99
N HIS A 504 -19.65 0.26 20.59
CA HIS A 504 -19.51 0.83 21.94
C HIS A 504 -19.03 -0.16 22.99
N HIS A 505 -19.56 -1.38 22.95
CA HIS A 505 -19.22 -2.40 23.95
C HIS A 505 -17.75 -2.83 23.89
N SER A 506 -17.23 -3.03 22.66
CA SER A 506 -15.82 -3.38 22.45
C SER A 506 -14.86 -2.22 22.79
N MET A 507 -15.38 -0.99 22.80
CA MET A 507 -14.60 0.21 23.08
C MET A 507 -14.69 0.70 24.53
N GLU A 508 -15.55 0.10 25.37
CA GLU A 508 -15.84 0.59 26.73
C GLU A 508 -14.61 0.62 27.64
N TYR A 509 -13.74 -0.36 27.52
CA TYR A 509 -12.56 -0.53 28.38
C TYR A 509 -11.26 -0.04 27.74
N VAL A 510 -11.30 0.53 26.57
CA VAL A 510 -10.11 1.06 25.89
C VAL A 510 -9.77 2.43 26.47
N HIS A 511 -8.62 2.55 27.10
CA HIS A 511 -8.17 3.79 27.73
C HIS A 511 -7.33 4.66 26.79
N ASP A 512 -6.68 4.06 25.81
CA ASP A 512 -5.89 4.79 24.83
C ASP A 512 -6.76 5.70 23.96
N THR A 513 -6.23 6.86 23.65
CA THR A 513 -6.87 7.83 22.75
C THR A 513 -6.58 7.56 21.29
N VAL A 514 -5.63 6.69 21.04
CA VAL A 514 -5.13 6.33 19.69
C VAL A 514 -5.25 4.83 19.50
N ILE A 515 -5.80 4.43 18.36
CA ILE A 515 -5.93 3.04 17.94
C ILE A 515 -4.99 2.80 16.77
N SER A 516 -4.13 1.82 16.91
CA SER A 516 -3.28 1.31 15.85
C SER A 516 -4.09 0.36 14.96
N ILE A 517 -3.95 0.52 13.65
CA ILE A 517 -4.59 -0.32 12.65
C ILE A 517 -3.51 -1.12 11.94
N LYS A 518 -3.60 -2.43 12.04
CA LYS A 518 -2.72 -3.37 11.36
C LYS A 518 -3.56 -4.24 10.43
N MET A 519 -3.21 -4.23 9.17
CA MET A 519 -3.84 -5.05 8.15
C MET A 519 -2.76 -5.80 7.39
N ALA A 520 -2.88 -7.12 7.31
CA ALA A 520 -2.01 -7.97 6.52
C ALA A 520 -2.86 -8.78 5.52
N ALA A 521 -2.38 -8.92 4.31
CA ALA A 521 -3.00 -9.76 3.30
C ALA A 521 -1.98 -10.77 2.79
N TRP A 522 -2.29 -12.04 3.00
CA TRP A 522 -1.53 -13.21 2.56
C TRP A 522 -2.04 -13.62 1.20
N SER A 523 -1.21 -13.62 0.18
CA SER A 523 -1.63 -13.99 -1.17
C SER A 523 -1.97 -15.49 -1.29
N ARG A 524 -1.56 -16.31 -0.33
CA ARG A 524 -1.92 -17.72 -0.19
C ARG A 524 -2.55 -17.94 1.18
N ASN A 525 -3.38 -18.98 1.28
CA ASN A 525 -3.95 -19.38 2.55
C ASN A 525 -2.83 -19.82 3.52
N PRO A 526 -2.64 -19.13 4.66
CA PRO A 526 -1.63 -19.51 5.65
C PRO A 526 -1.99 -20.78 6.42
N PHE A 527 -3.23 -21.27 6.31
CA PHE A 527 -3.76 -22.46 6.98
C PHE A 527 -4.23 -23.53 5.98
N PRO A 528 -3.36 -23.99 5.04
CA PRO A 528 -3.79 -24.92 3.99
C PRO A 528 -4.14 -26.32 4.52
N TRP A 529 -3.66 -26.68 5.73
CA TRP A 529 -3.96 -27.95 6.39
C TRP A 529 -5.36 -28.04 6.99
N ALA A 530 -6.03 -26.89 7.17
CA ALA A 530 -7.34 -26.81 7.77
C ALA A 530 -8.44 -27.40 6.89
N ALA A 531 -9.48 -27.94 7.52
CA ALA A 531 -10.67 -28.37 6.80
C ALA A 531 -11.26 -27.22 5.97
N GLY A 532 -11.50 -27.47 4.69
CA GLY A 532 -11.98 -26.42 3.77
C GLY A 532 -10.92 -25.44 3.25
N GLY A 533 -9.67 -25.56 3.70
CA GLY A 533 -8.58 -24.65 3.30
C GLY A 533 -8.32 -24.61 1.80
N ASP A 534 -8.49 -25.73 1.11
CA ASP A 534 -8.34 -25.82 -0.36
C ASP A 534 -9.41 -25.05 -1.15
N SER A 535 -10.56 -24.75 -0.54
CA SER A 535 -11.64 -24.00 -1.18
C SER A 535 -11.40 -22.50 -1.15
N VAL A 536 -10.53 -22.01 -0.27
CA VAL A 536 -10.23 -20.57 -0.12
C VAL A 536 -9.34 -20.10 -1.26
N ARG A 537 -9.87 -19.24 -2.11
CA ARG A 537 -9.22 -18.76 -3.35
C ARG A 537 -8.88 -17.27 -3.33
N SER A 538 -9.32 -16.53 -2.35
CA SER A 538 -8.92 -15.13 -2.16
C SER A 538 -7.55 -15.02 -1.51
N SER A 539 -7.01 -13.81 -1.42
CA SER A 539 -6.05 -13.47 -0.38
C SER A 539 -6.71 -13.66 0.98
N ILE A 540 -5.91 -13.95 2.00
CA ILE A 540 -6.39 -13.98 3.38
C ILE A 540 -6.04 -12.65 4.01
N VAL A 541 -7.05 -11.94 4.50
CA VAL A 541 -6.88 -10.63 5.10
C VAL A 541 -7.01 -10.76 6.61
N GLU A 542 -5.97 -10.39 7.31
CA GLU A 542 -5.94 -10.23 8.76
C GLU A 542 -6.11 -8.76 9.11
N ILE A 543 -7.00 -8.45 10.05
CA ILE A 543 -7.23 -7.09 10.53
C ILE A 543 -7.15 -7.10 12.05
N GLN A 544 -6.22 -6.32 12.58
CA GLN A 544 -6.07 -6.10 14.03
C GLN A 544 -6.18 -4.62 14.35
N LEU A 545 -6.99 -4.31 15.34
CA LEU A 545 -7.10 -2.99 15.94
C LEU A 545 -6.51 -3.06 17.35
N VAL A 546 -5.53 -2.22 17.63
CA VAL A 546 -4.77 -2.29 18.89
C VAL A 546 -4.81 -0.93 19.59
N GLY A 547 -5.34 -0.92 20.81
CA GLY A 547 -5.22 0.19 21.77
C GLY A 547 -4.19 -0.18 22.84
N ASP A 548 -4.58 -0.09 24.11
CA ASP A 548 -3.83 -0.65 25.25
C ASP A 548 -3.74 -2.19 25.24
N HIS A 549 -4.55 -2.83 24.43
CA HIS A 549 -4.57 -4.25 24.12
C HIS A 549 -5.16 -4.46 22.72
N VAL A 550 -5.07 -5.67 22.17
CA VAL A 550 -5.75 -6.03 20.93
C VAL A 550 -7.26 -5.97 21.17
N LEU A 551 -7.97 -5.19 20.36
CA LEU A 551 -9.39 -4.98 20.48
C LEU A 551 -10.13 -6.19 19.91
N ASP A 552 -10.99 -6.74 20.70
CA ASP A 552 -11.81 -7.89 20.33
C ASP A 552 -13.18 -7.43 19.84
N PHE A 553 -13.45 -7.64 18.56
CA PHE A 553 -14.71 -7.36 17.91
C PHE A 553 -15.37 -8.67 17.51
N HIS A 554 -16.35 -9.10 18.28
CA HIS A 554 -17.17 -10.27 17.99
C HIS A 554 -18.63 -10.00 18.35
N ASP A 555 -19.53 -10.74 17.72
CA ASP A 555 -20.98 -10.66 17.93
C ASP A 555 -21.54 -9.22 17.82
N LEU A 556 -20.97 -8.42 16.91
CA LEU A 556 -21.45 -7.07 16.65
C LEU A 556 -22.90 -7.08 16.12
N THR A 557 -23.68 -6.07 16.50
CA THR A 557 -25.06 -5.90 16.03
C THR A 557 -25.14 -5.41 14.58
N ALA A 558 -24.10 -4.75 14.11
CA ALA A 558 -23.94 -4.36 12.70
C ALA A 558 -22.62 -4.91 12.15
N ASP A 559 -22.63 -5.24 10.87
CA ASP A 559 -21.49 -5.86 10.22
C ASP A 559 -20.37 -4.86 9.91
N ILE A 560 -19.15 -5.36 9.93
CA ILE A 560 -17.97 -4.69 9.40
C ILE A 560 -17.90 -5.03 7.91
N ASP A 561 -17.83 -4.01 7.06
CA ASP A 561 -17.64 -4.20 5.61
C ASP A 561 -16.15 -4.44 5.33
N VAL A 562 -15.80 -5.57 4.72
CA VAL A 562 -14.43 -5.92 4.36
C VAL A 562 -14.34 -6.24 2.87
N HIS A 563 -13.42 -5.61 2.16
CA HIS A 563 -13.13 -5.92 0.76
C HIS A 563 -11.87 -6.77 0.67
N ILE A 564 -12.05 -8.05 0.31
CA ILE A 564 -10.98 -9.05 0.26
C ILE A 564 -10.52 -9.22 -1.19
N PRO A 565 -9.23 -8.99 -1.51
CA PRO A 565 -8.70 -9.17 -2.86
C PRO A 565 -8.78 -10.61 -3.34
N MET A 566 -9.17 -10.81 -4.61
CA MET A 566 -9.16 -12.13 -5.24
C MET A 566 -7.82 -12.36 -5.94
N ARG A 567 -7.20 -13.53 -5.72
CA ARG A 567 -5.88 -13.89 -6.26
C ARG A 567 -5.87 -14.05 -7.77
N ASP A 568 -6.83 -14.81 -8.26
CA ASP A 568 -6.97 -15.09 -9.67
C ASP A 568 -8.25 -14.45 -10.19
N THR A 569 -8.23 -14.04 -11.44
CA THR A 569 -9.48 -13.73 -12.11
C THR A 569 -10.35 -14.99 -12.06
N LEU A 570 -11.51 -14.92 -11.44
CA LEU A 570 -12.49 -16.03 -11.35
C LEU A 570 -13.00 -16.50 -12.73
N LEU A 571 -12.30 -16.15 -13.78
CA LEU A 571 -12.66 -16.39 -15.17
C LEU A 571 -12.04 -17.69 -15.71
N THR A 572 -12.00 -18.76 -14.92
CA THR A 572 -11.55 -20.08 -15.36
C THR A 572 -12.73 -20.95 -15.77
N ASN A 573 -12.59 -21.67 -16.89
CA ASN A 573 -13.60 -22.62 -17.42
C ASN A 573 -14.97 -21.99 -17.74
N PRO A 574 -15.06 -21.09 -18.73
CA PRO A 574 -16.33 -20.53 -19.14
C PRO A 574 -17.26 -21.57 -19.75
N THR A 575 -18.52 -21.50 -19.41
CA THR A 575 -19.56 -22.19 -20.15
C THR A 575 -19.92 -21.40 -21.40
N ALA A 576 -19.58 -21.93 -22.58
CA ALA A 576 -19.93 -21.28 -23.84
C ALA A 576 -21.42 -21.42 -24.13
N VAL A 577 -22.13 -20.32 -24.29
CA VAL A 577 -23.55 -20.27 -24.63
C VAL A 577 -23.70 -19.61 -25.99
N HIS A 578 -24.29 -20.34 -26.94
CA HIS A 578 -24.62 -19.85 -28.27
C HIS A 578 -26.11 -19.54 -28.34
N LEU A 579 -26.45 -18.28 -28.46
CA LEU A 579 -27.83 -17.82 -28.62
C LEU A 579 -28.09 -17.55 -30.10
N THR A 580 -29.12 -18.20 -30.65
CA THR A 580 -29.67 -17.86 -31.97
C THR A 580 -30.84 -16.93 -31.82
N LYS A 581 -31.21 -16.20 -32.87
CA LYS A 581 -32.35 -15.31 -32.88
C LYS A 581 -33.60 -16.07 -32.43
N ASN A 582 -34.32 -15.52 -31.45
CA ASN A 582 -35.49 -16.13 -30.79
C ASN A 582 -35.22 -17.43 -30.01
N ALA A 583 -33.97 -17.70 -29.62
CA ALA A 583 -33.65 -18.78 -28.72
C ALA A 583 -33.33 -18.26 -27.33
N SER A 584 -33.70 -19.01 -26.31
CA SER A 584 -33.25 -18.78 -24.94
C SER A 584 -32.31 -19.93 -24.52
N ALA A 585 -31.29 -19.62 -23.80
CA ALA A 585 -30.44 -20.61 -23.14
C ALA A 585 -30.76 -20.60 -21.65
N SER A 586 -30.80 -21.77 -21.05
CA SER A 586 -30.96 -21.91 -19.62
C SER A 586 -29.75 -22.66 -19.07
N VAL A 587 -29.13 -22.13 -18.04
CA VAL A 587 -28.11 -22.80 -17.26
C VAL A 587 -28.76 -23.25 -15.96
N ILE A 588 -28.77 -24.57 -15.73
CA ILE A 588 -29.36 -25.17 -14.55
C ILE A 588 -28.25 -25.56 -13.58
N ILE A 589 -28.37 -25.12 -12.35
CA ILE A 589 -27.43 -25.38 -11.25
C ILE A 589 -28.11 -26.33 -10.25
N ASP A 590 -27.39 -27.37 -9.85
CA ASP A 590 -27.84 -28.29 -8.81
C ASP A 590 -27.75 -27.61 -7.44
N PRO A 591 -28.88 -27.46 -6.70
CA PRO A 591 -28.87 -26.80 -5.40
C PRO A 591 -28.05 -27.56 -4.34
N SER A 592 -27.89 -28.87 -4.48
CA SER A 592 -27.09 -29.67 -3.55
C SER A 592 -25.60 -29.35 -3.60
N SER A 593 -25.15 -28.64 -4.63
CA SER A 593 -23.77 -28.18 -4.81
C SER A 593 -23.50 -26.78 -4.31
N LEU A 594 -24.53 -26.10 -3.81
CA LEU A 594 -24.41 -24.73 -3.33
C LEU A 594 -24.20 -24.70 -1.82
N PRO A 595 -23.38 -23.79 -1.27
CA PRO A 595 -23.29 -23.58 0.17
C PRO A 595 -24.63 -23.07 0.73
N GLU A 596 -24.88 -23.32 2.01
CA GLU A 596 -26.11 -22.84 2.69
C GLU A 596 -26.14 -21.30 2.74
N GLU A 597 -25.01 -20.67 2.91
CA GLU A 597 -24.82 -19.23 2.91
C GLU A 597 -23.81 -18.82 1.84
N GLY A 598 -23.99 -17.64 1.26
CA GLY A 598 -23.10 -17.12 0.23
C GLY A 598 -23.83 -16.40 -0.90
N ALA A 599 -23.15 -16.20 -2.02
CA ALA A 599 -23.70 -15.59 -3.22
C ALA A 599 -23.30 -16.34 -4.48
N LEU A 600 -24.21 -16.40 -5.44
CA LEU A 600 -23.92 -16.83 -6.79
C LEU A 600 -23.40 -15.64 -7.60
N TYR A 601 -22.19 -15.77 -8.09
CA TYR A 601 -21.52 -14.75 -8.88
C TYR A 601 -21.52 -15.16 -10.34
N LEU A 602 -22.08 -14.30 -11.19
CA LEU A 602 -22.19 -14.50 -12.61
C LEU A 602 -21.37 -13.45 -13.34
N THR A 603 -20.44 -13.87 -14.18
CA THR A 603 -19.73 -12.98 -15.10
C THR A 603 -19.98 -13.42 -16.52
N ILE A 604 -20.45 -12.52 -17.36
CA ILE A 604 -20.73 -12.77 -18.77
C ILE A 604 -19.76 -11.95 -19.60
N LEU A 605 -19.00 -12.66 -20.45
CA LEU A 605 -18.17 -12.05 -21.46
C LEU A 605 -18.84 -12.16 -22.82
N ALA A 606 -19.06 -11.05 -23.48
CA ALA A 606 -19.57 -11.00 -24.83
C ALA A 606 -18.48 -10.58 -25.80
N LYS A 607 -18.33 -11.31 -26.91
CA LYS A 607 -17.40 -10.97 -28.00
C LYS A 607 -17.96 -9.94 -28.99
N THR A 608 -19.25 -9.74 -28.99
CA THR A 608 -19.99 -8.79 -29.84
C THR A 608 -21.01 -8.07 -28.98
N GLU A 609 -21.45 -6.89 -29.35
CA GLU A 609 -22.45 -6.12 -28.60
C GLU A 609 -23.78 -6.90 -28.49
N PRO A 610 -24.08 -7.60 -27.39
CA PRO A 610 -25.35 -8.27 -27.23
C PRO A 610 -26.34 -7.36 -26.55
N LEU A 611 -27.57 -7.40 -26.97
CA LEU A 611 -28.71 -7.05 -26.14
C LEU A 611 -29.26 -8.35 -25.56
N VAL A 612 -28.79 -8.74 -24.38
CA VAL A 612 -29.21 -9.98 -23.72
C VAL A 612 -29.96 -9.65 -22.45
N VAL A 613 -31.14 -10.26 -22.27
CA VAL A 613 -31.89 -10.19 -21.03
C VAL A 613 -31.54 -11.41 -20.19
N LEU A 614 -31.08 -11.16 -19.00
CA LEU A 614 -30.69 -12.15 -18.00
C LEU A 614 -31.80 -12.25 -16.93
N SER A 615 -32.30 -13.44 -16.69
CA SER A 615 -33.29 -13.69 -15.63
C SER A 615 -32.83 -14.89 -14.80
N VAL A 616 -32.87 -14.76 -13.48
CA VAL A 616 -32.65 -15.87 -12.56
C VAL A 616 -33.99 -16.36 -12.03
N CYS A 617 -34.22 -17.64 -12.21
CA CYS A 617 -35.48 -18.26 -11.89
C CYS A 617 -35.25 -19.49 -11.01
N THR A 618 -36.20 -19.78 -10.11
CA THR A 618 -36.20 -21.06 -9.41
C THR A 618 -36.72 -22.15 -10.33
N ALA A 619 -35.91 -23.19 -10.54
CA ALA A 619 -36.27 -24.31 -11.39
C ALA A 619 -37.14 -25.29 -10.59
N SER A 620 -38.45 -25.25 -10.81
CA SER A 620 -39.31 -26.39 -10.43
C SER A 620 -39.57 -27.22 -11.66
N ILE A 621 -39.20 -28.47 -11.60
CA ILE A 621 -39.31 -29.44 -12.74
C ILE A 621 -40.76 -29.61 -13.24
N ASN A 622 -41.77 -29.08 -12.55
CA ASN A 622 -43.19 -29.30 -12.80
C ASN A 622 -44.08 -28.03 -12.89
N ILE A 623 -43.51 -26.83 -12.98
CA ILE A 623 -44.29 -25.60 -13.02
C ILE A 623 -44.17 -24.93 -14.41
N GLN A 624 -45.29 -24.66 -15.04
CA GLN A 624 -45.35 -24.03 -16.36
C GLN A 624 -44.90 -22.56 -16.41
N GLU A 625 -44.72 -21.92 -15.22
CA GLU A 625 -44.13 -20.58 -15.12
C GLU A 625 -43.16 -20.56 -13.94
N PRO A 626 -41.84 -20.52 -14.19
CA PRO A 626 -40.88 -20.34 -13.10
C PRO A 626 -41.00 -18.94 -12.51
N SER A 627 -40.98 -18.82 -11.17
CA SER A 627 -40.87 -17.50 -10.55
C SER A 627 -39.47 -16.97 -10.71
N CYS A 628 -39.29 -15.85 -11.39
CA CYS A 628 -37.99 -15.25 -11.65
C CYS A 628 -37.74 -14.09 -10.69
N ILE A 629 -36.53 -14.03 -10.09
CA ILE A 629 -36.08 -12.95 -9.23
C ILE A 629 -35.30 -12.00 -10.12
N GLY A 630 -35.91 -10.88 -10.46
CA GLY A 630 -35.29 -9.82 -11.25
C GLY A 630 -34.95 -10.20 -12.71
N SER A 631 -34.98 -9.23 -13.57
CA SER A 631 -34.41 -9.31 -14.91
C SER A 631 -33.41 -8.17 -15.07
N HIS A 632 -32.19 -8.48 -15.48
CA HIS A 632 -31.20 -7.47 -15.83
C HIS A 632 -31.08 -7.40 -17.35
N LEU A 633 -31.28 -6.21 -17.90
CA LEU A 633 -31.03 -5.91 -19.30
C LEU A 633 -29.54 -5.56 -19.44
N ILE A 634 -28.79 -6.38 -20.13
CA ILE A 634 -27.42 -6.09 -20.49
C ILE A 634 -27.46 -5.23 -21.74
N LEU A 635 -27.35 -3.91 -21.57
CA LEU A 635 -27.28 -2.96 -22.66
C LEU A 635 -25.81 -2.77 -23.05
N SER A 636 -25.52 -2.78 -24.36
CA SER A 636 -24.26 -2.28 -24.89
C SER A 636 -24.09 -0.80 -24.53
N VAL A 637 -22.97 -0.43 -23.93
CA VAL A 637 -22.60 0.97 -23.72
C VAL A 637 -21.92 1.48 -24.97
N ASP A 638 -22.46 2.54 -25.55
CA ASP A 638 -22.00 3.20 -26.76
C ASP A 638 -20.50 3.59 -26.73
N ASN A 639 -19.81 3.29 -27.84
CA ASN A 639 -18.62 4.02 -28.35
C ASN A 639 -17.26 3.83 -27.65
N THR A 640 -16.88 2.65 -27.26
CA THR A 640 -15.44 2.33 -27.10
C THR A 640 -14.95 1.39 -28.22
N PRO A 641 -13.75 1.62 -28.79
CA PRO A 641 -13.24 0.73 -29.83
C PRO A 641 -13.00 -0.68 -29.26
N PHE A 642 -13.46 -1.67 -30.01
CA PHE A 642 -13.48 -3.09 -29.72
C PHE A 642 -12.08 -3.72 -29.65
N ASP A 643 -11.42 -3.66 -28.49
CA ASP A 643 -10.27 -4.54 -28.22
C ASP A 643 -10.31 -5.19 -26.83
N SER A 644 -11.33 -4.92 -26.03
CA SER A 644 -11.53 -5.55 -24.74
C SER A 644 -12.94 -6.10 -24.60
N ALA A 645 -13.07 -7.40 -24.33
CA ALA A 645 -14.33 -8.02 -23.99
C ALA A 645 -14.97 -7.29 -22.80
N THR A 646 -16.23 -6.84 -22.98
CA THR A 646 -16.97 -6.16 -21.93
C THR A 646 -17.47 -7.19 -20.91
N ASN A 647 -17.07 -7.04 -19.65
CA ASN A 647 -17.46 -7.93 -18.57
C ASN A 647 -18.72 -7.39 -17.88
N TYR A 648 -19.75 -8.23 -17.83
CA TYR A 648 -20.95 -7.97 -17.05
C TYR A 648 -20.99 -8.90 -15.86
N THR A 649 -21.08 -8.36 -14.65
CA THR A 649 -21.10 -9.13 -13.42
C THR A 649 -22.36 -8.91 -12.63
N TRP A 650 -22.89 -9.98 -12.06
CA TRP A 650 -24.05 -9.96 -11.21
C TRP A 650 -23.82 -10.84 -9.98
N ASN A 651 -24.02 -10.27 -8.81
CA ASN A 651 -23.95 -10.94 -7.53
C ASN A 651 -25.37 -11.21 -7.02
N ILE A 652 -25.70 -12.46 -6.77
CA ILE A 652 -27.02 -12.91 -6.35
C ILE A 652 -26.88 -13.61 -5.00
N PRO A 653 -27.36 -13.01 -3.91
CA PRO A 653 -27.36 -13.67 -2.59
C PRO A 653 -28.15 -14.98 -2.64
N LEU A 654 -27.55 -16.07 -2.15
CA LEU A 654 -28.21 -17.38 -2.16
C LEU A 654 -29.46 -17.41 -1.26
N ASN A 655 -29.52 -16.58 -0.23
CA ASN A 655 -30.67 -16.44 0.65
C ASN A 655 -31.90 -15.89 -0.07
N ASP A 656 -31.73 -15.11 -1.15
CA ASP A 656 -32.80 -14.60 -2.01
C ASP A 656 -33.31 -15.67 -2.97
N LEU A 657 -32.56 -16.76 -3.13
CA LEU A 657 -32.89 -17.87 -3.99
C LEU A 657 -33.50 -18.99 -3.11
N ASN A 658 -34.77 -19.28 -3.32
CA ASN A 658 -35.38 -20.45 -2.68
C ASN A 658 -34.79 -21.72 -3.31
N ALA A 659 -33.56 -22.10 -2.86
CA ALA A 659 -32.68 -23.06 -3.50
C ALA A 659 -33.17 -24.52 -3.43
N SER A 660 -34.30 -24.79 -2.75
CA SER A 660 -34.82 -26.17 -2.61
C SER A 660 -35.19 -26.85 -3.95
N ASN A 661 -35.33 -26.10 -5.03
CA ASN A 661 -35.83 -26.61 -6.31
C ASN A 661 -34.87 -26.48 -7.51
N GLY A 662 -33.62 -26.05 -7.27
CA GLY A 662 -32.66 -25.74 -8.33
C GLY A 662 -32.73 -24.27 -8.80
N ILE A 663 -31.62 -23.79 -9.33
CA ILE A 663 -31.46 -22.43 -9.87
C ILE A 663 -31.36 -22.54 -11.37
N MET A 664 -32.16 -21.77 -12.09
CA MET A 664 -32.13 -21.67 -13.54
C MET A 664 -31.79 -20.23 -13.95
N ILE A 665 -30.68 -20.06 -14.65
CA ILE A 665 -30.31 -18.78 -15.24
C ILE A 665 -30.79 -18.81 -16.68
N ARG A 666 -31.67 -17.90 -17.04
CA ARG A 666 -32.21 -17.79 -18.39
C ARG A 666 -31.57 -16.60 -19.10
N LEU A 667 -31.02 -16.87 -20.26
CA LEU A 667 -30.41 -15.89 -21.16
C LEU A 667 -31.27 -15.86 -22.42
N HIS A 668 -31.73 -14.69 -22.83
CA HIS A 668 -32.49 -14.54 -24.10
C HIS A 668 -32.07 -13.25 -24.82
N ASP A 669 -32.16 -13.26 -26.14
CA ASP A 669 -31.92 -12.09 -26.97
C ASP A 669 -33.02 -11.04 -26.70
N GLY A 670 -32.62 -9.83 -26.29
CA GLY A 670 -33.54 -8.72 -26.01
C GLY A 670 -33.86 -7.87 -27.24
N LYS A 671 -33.43 -8.23 -28.43
CA LYS A 671 -33.66 -7.43 -29.66
C LYS A 671 -35.01 -7.78 -30.31
N ASP A 672 -35.96 -6.92 -30.15
CA ASP A 672 -37.27 -6.96 -30.87
C ASP A 672 -37.20 -6.34 -32.28
N GLN A 673 -36.02 -5.94 -32.78
CA GLN A 673 -35.87 -5.22 -34.05
C GLN A 673 -35.14 -6.02 -35.12
N PRO A 674 -35.57 -5.97 -36.40
CA PRO A 674 -35.16 -6.93 -37.44
C PRO A 674 -33.96 -6.54 -38.32
N GLU A 675 -33.05 -5.69 -37.88
CA GLU A 675 -32.06 -5.04 -38.77
C GLU A 675 -30.58 -5.52 -38.63
N TYR A 676 -30.27 -6.64 -38.00
CA TYR A 676 -28.90 -7.16 -37.95
C TYR A 676 -28.76 -8.52 -38.59
N GLU A 677 -27.81 -8.62 -39.55
CA GLU A 677 -27.55 -9.81 -40.37
C GLU A 677 -26.76 -10.93 -39.68
N ASP A 678 -26.22 -10.74 -38.46
CA ASP A 678 -25.49 -11.80 -37.74
C ASP A 678 -26.41 -12.52 -36.74
N ASP A 679 -26.73 -13.74 -37.09
CA ASP A 679 -27.76 -14.56 -36.43
C ASP A 679 -27.31 -15.26 -35.15
N ASN A 680 -26.04 -15.15 -34.69
CA ASN A 680 -25.54 -15.90 -33.54
C ASN A 680 -24.75 -15.05 -32.56
N ILE A 681 -25.20 -15.00 -31.28
CA ILE A 681 -24.48 -14.38 -30.18
C ILE A 681 -23.74 -15.46 -29.40
N THR A 682 -22.42 -15.31 -29.24
CA THR A 682 -21.63 -16.21 -28.42
C THR A 682 -21.26 -15.52 -27.11
N LEU A 683 -21.70 -16.11 -26.01
CA LEU A 683 -21.43 -15.66 -24.66
C LEU A 683 -20.53 -16.66 -23.94
N SER A 684 -19.59 -16.17 -23.16
CA SER A 684 -18.87 -16.96 -22.18
C SER A 684 -19.42 -16.65 -20.79
N VAL A 685 -20.06 -17.61 -20.15
CA VAL A 685 -20.70 -17.46 -18.84
C VAL A 685 -19.83 -18.14 -17.81
N PHE A 686 -19.36 -17.38 -16.85
CA PHE A 686 -18.61 -17.85 -15.69
C PHE A 686 -19.54 -17.81 -14.47
N MET A 687 -19.56 -18.92 -13.72
CA MET A 687 -20.39 -19.06 -12.55
C MET A 687 -19.58 -19.62 -11.42
N HIS A 688 -19.65 -18.93 -10.28
CA HIS A 688 -19.07 -19.45 -9.04
C HIS A 688 -19.93 -19.04 -7.87
N THR A 689 -19.86 -19.80 -6.81
CA THR A 689 -20.37 -19.38 -5.51
C THR A 689 -19.25 -18.81 -4.69
N LEU A 690 -19.51 -17.68 -4.05
CA LEU A 690 -18.63 -17.04 -3.10
C LEU A 690 -19.19 -17.25 -1.70
N GLN A 691 -18.30 -17.57 -0.77
CA GLN A 691 -18.63 -17.67 0.65
C GLN A 691 -17.55 -16.96 1.43
N CYS A 692 -17.92 -15.98 2.23
CA CYS A 692 -17.01 -15.32 3.16
C CYS A 692 -16.78 -16.22 4.36
N ASN A 693 -15.52 -16.46 4.69
CA ASN A 693 -15.13 -17.29 5.82
C ASN A 693 -14.15 -16.55 6.70
N PHE A 694 -14.09 -16.99 7.95
CA PHE A 694 -13.08 -16.56 8.90
C PHE A 694 -12.35 -17.76 9.48
N TRP A 695 -11.15 -17.51 10.01
CA TRP A 695 -10.36 -18.50 10.70
C TRP A 695 -10.75 -18.57 12.18
N HIS A 696 -11.21 -19.72 12.60
CA HIS A 696 -11.54 -19.98 14.00
C HIS A 696 -10.31 -20.57 14.72
N GLU A 697 -9.61 -19.75 15.52
CA GLU A 697 -8.34 -20.13 16.13
C GLU A 697 -8.45 -21.34 17.09
N ASP A 698 -9.49 -21.40 17.93
CA ASP A 698 -9.67 -22.47 18.89
C ASP A 698 -10.00 -23.82 18.25
N GLN A 699 -10.62 -23.84 17.08
CA GLN A 699 -11.03 -25.06 16.37
C GLN A 699 -10.07 -25.42 15.23
N GLU A 700 -9.16 -24.54 14.88
CA GLU A 700 -8.24 -24.65 13.74
C GLU A 700 -8.99 -24.98 12.42
N GLU A 701 -10.12 -24.34 12.16
CA GLU A 701 -10.92 -24.54 10.94
C GLU A 701 -11.47 -23.23 10.38
N TRP A 702 -11.83 -23.28 9.09
CA TRP A 702 -12.54 -22.18 8.43
C TRP A 702 -14.03 -22.28 8.69
N ASP A 703 -14.64 -21.19 9.17
CA ASP A 703 -16.08 -21.08 9.45
C ASP A 703 -16.67 -19.87 8.72
N SER A 704 -17.96 -19.87 8.50
CA SER A 704 -18.71 -18.79 7.85
C SER A 704 -19.76 -18.14 8.75
N GLU A 705 -19.93 -18.62 9.98
CA GLU A 705 -20.93 -18.08 10.89
C GLU A 705 -20.66 -16.60 11.21
N GLY A 706 -21.66 -15.75 11.00
CA GLY A 706 -21.51 -14.29 11.20
C GLY A 706 -20.87 -13.54 10.04
N CYS A 707 -20.51 -14.21 8.93
CA CYS A 707 -20.01 -13.59 7.72
C CYS A 707 -20.93 -13.84 6.51
N LYS A 708 -21.22 -12.82 5.71
CA LYS A 708 -22.02 -12.93 4.48
C LYS A 708 -21.37 -12.18 3.32
N VAL A 709 -21.70 -12.58 2.10
CA VAL A 709 -21.22 -11.89 0.90
C VAL A 709 -22.08 -10.64 0.67
N GLY A 710 -21.44 -9.49 0.65
CA GLY A 710 -22.09 -8.20 0.45
C GLY A 710 -22.31 -7.86 -1.04
N PRO A 711 -23.12 -6.84 -1.32
CA PRO A 711 -23.57 -6.49 -2.68
C PRO A 711 -22.48 -5.82 -3.54
N LEU A 712 -21.40 -5.35 -2.94
CA LEU A 712 -20.32 -4.61 -3.63
C LEU A 712 -19.15 -5.51 -4.06
N SER A 713 -19.43 -6.79 -4.36
CA SER A 713 -18.42 -7.72 -4.84
C SER A 713 -18.11 -7.52 -6.33
N TYR A 714 -16.81 -7.56 -6.69
CA TYR A 714 -16.27 -7.42 -8.03
C TYR A 714 -15.38 -8.62 -8.37
N PRO A 715 -15.03 -8.86 -9.64
CA PRO A 715 -14.14 -9.98 -10.02
C PRO A 715 -12.78 -9.97 -9.32
N SER A 716 -12.27 -8.78 -8.99
CA SER A 716 -10.97 -8.59 -8.33
C SER A 716 -11.04 -8.49 -6.81
N SER A 717 -12.25 -8.32 -6.24
CA SER A 717 -12.42 -8.12 -4.80
C SER A 717 -13.81 -8.55 -4.34
N THR A 718 -13.88 -9.39 -3.32
CA THR A 718 -15.14 -9.79 -2.70
C THR A 718 -15.45 -8.90 -1.50
N HIS A 719 -16.66 -8.36 -1.47
CA HIS A 719 -17.19 -7.66 -0.32
C HIS A 719 -17.75 -8.66 0.68
N CYS A 720 -17.15 -8.73 1.85
CA CYS A 720 -17.63 -9.52 2.98
C CYS A 720 -18.19 -8.59 4.06
N GLN A 721 -19.29 -9.00 4.66
CA GLN A 721 -19.93 -8.33 5.79
C GLN A 721 -19.88 -9.29 6.97
N CYS A 722 -19.03 -9.01 7.95
CA CYS A 722 -18.77 -9.89 9.10
C CYS A 722 -19.04 -9.15 10.41
N ASN A 723 -19.58 -9.85 11.41
CA ASN A 723 -19.84 -9.29 12.72
C ASN A 723 -18.66 -9.39 13.70
N HIS A 724 -17.48 -9.75 13.19
CA HIS A 724 -16.24 -9.91 13.96
C HIS A 724 -15.02 -9.65 13.08
N LEU A 725 -13.84 -9.45 13.70
CA LEU A 725 -12.55 -9.29 13.03
C LEU A 725 -11.58 -10.42 13.42
N THR A 726 -11.00 -11.05 12.41
CA THR A 726 -9.98 -12.09 12.51
C THR A 726 -9.27 -12.24 11.16
N PHE A 727 -8.73 -13.41 10.83
CA PHE A 727 -8.33 -13.76 9.47
C PHE A 727 -9.56 -14.05 8.63
N LEU A 728 -9.73 -13.30 7.54
CA LEU A 728 -10.88 -13.40 6.65
C LEU A 728 -10.45 -13.88 5.27
N GLY A 729 -11.23 -14.76 4.67
CA GLY A 729 -10.98 -15.30 3.35
C GLY A 729 -12.27 -15.63 2.60
N VAL A 730 -12.15 -15.88 1.29
CA VAL A 730 -13.29 -16.22 0.45
C VAL A 730 -13.09 -17.60 -0.17
N SER A 731 -14.01 -18.49 0.11
CA SER A 731 -14.13 -19.76 -0.60
C SER A 731 -14.87 -19.57 -1.91
N VAL A 732 -14.34 -20.25 -2.93
CA VAL A 732 -14.89 -20.22 -4.28
C VAL A 732 -15.18 -21.65 -4.73
N LEU A 733 -16.42 -21.91 -5.06
CA LEU A 733 -16.84 -23.18 -5.65
C LEU A 733 -17.43 -22.93 -7.04
N VAL A 734 -17.05 -23.77 -8.00
CA VAL A 734 -17.67 -23.79 -9.32
C VAL A 734 -18.77 -24.85 -9.29
N PRO A 735 -20.05 -24.43 -9.22
CA PRO A 735 -21.13 -25.40 -9.12
C PRO A 735 -21.26 -26.20 -10.44
N PRO A 736 -21.53 -27.50 -10.40
CA PRO A 736 -21.85 -28.28 -11.58
C PRO A 736 -23.05 -27.67 -12.29
N SER A 737 -22.93 -27.36 -13.55
CA SER A 737 -23.99 -26.73 -14.34
C SER A 737 -24.25 -27.45 -15.65
N GLN A 738 -25.52 -27.49 -16.08
CA GLN A 738 -25.93 -28.02 -17.37
C GLN A 738 -26.53 -26.91 -18.22
N VAL A 739 -26.02 -26.73 -19.43
CA VAL A 739 -26.58 -25.78 -20.39
C VAL A 739 -27.63 -26.47 -21.22
N THR A 740 -28.84 -25.96 -21.25
CA THR A 740 -29.93 -26.39 -22.11
C THR A 740 -30.37 -25.24 -23.00
N ILE A 741 -30.37 -25.43 -24.29
CA ILE A 741 -30.83 -24.42 -25.25
C ILE A 741 -32.28 -24.74 -25.59
N PHE A 742 -33.18 -23.77 -25.41
CA PHE A 742 -34.57 -23.87 -25.80
C PHE A 742 -34.84 -22.96 -26.99
N ASN A 743 -35.42 -23.51 -28.05
CA ASN A 743 -35.96 -22.69 -29.10
C ASN A 743 -37.37 -22.28 -28.63
N ASP A 744 -37.61 -21.01 -28.38
CA ASP A 744 -38.95 -20.53 -28.03
C ASP A 744 -39.91 -20.82 -29.20
N PRO A 745 -41.04 -21.48 -28.91
CA PRO A 745 -42.07 -21.62 -29.93
C PRO A 745 -42.55 -20.22 -30.30
N THR A 746 -42.62 -19.95 -31.60
CA THR A 746 -43.14 -18.71 -32.17
C THR A 746 -44.38 -18.23 -31.39
N PRO A 747 -44.49 -16.99 -30.97
CA PRO A 747 -45.62 -16.49 -30.25
C PRO A 747 -46.88 -16.64 -31.11
N VAL A 748 -47.85 -17.35 -30.61
CA VAL A 748 -49.22 -17.40 -31.18
C VAL A 748 -49.77 -15.99 -31.08
N GLU A 749 -50.05 -15.35 -32.20
CA GLU A 749 -50.74 -14.07 -32.30
C GLU A 749 -52.01 -14.11 -31.45
N SER A 750 -52.01 -13.54 -30.30
CA SER A 750 -53.24 -13.23 -29.55
C SER A 750 -53.62 -11.79 -29.87
N GLY A 751 -54.81 -11.68 -30.38
CA GLY A 751 -55.42 -10.50 -30.97
C GLY A 751 -55.37 -9.24 -30.12
N HIS A 752 -55.35 -8.17 -30.84
CA HIS A 752 -55.47 -6.78 -30.43
C HIS A 752 -56.42 -6.50 -29.30
N VAL A 753 -55.95 -5.86 -28.24
CA VAL A 753 -56.75 -4.89 -27.49
C VAL A 753 -55.88 -3.61 -27.36
N HIS A 754 -56.35 -2.59 -28.11
CA HIS A 754 -55.90 -1.23 -27.95
C HIS A 754 -56.25 -0.69 -26.56
N HIS A 755 -55.22 -0.30 -25.79
CA HIS A 755 -55.40 0.74 -24.81
C HIS A 755 -54.28 1.78 -25.01
N HIS A 756 -54.71 2.94 -25.49
CA HIS A 756 -53.97 4.16 -25.43
C HIS A 756 -53.93 4.63 -23.95
N ASP A 757 -52.76 4.74 -23.38
CA ASP A 757 -52.50 5.68 -22.29
C ASP A 757 -51.19 6.39 -22.60
N GLU A 758 -51.33 7.61 -23.05
CA GLU A 758 -50.19 8.56 -23.18
C GLU A 758 -49.82 9.05 -21.78
N ASP A 759 -48.59 8.76 -21.39
CA ASP A 759 -47.99 9.31 -20.15
C ASP A 759 -47.44 10.72 -20.41
N PRO A 760 -48.04 11.81 -19.82
CA PRO A 760 -47.61 13.18 -20.08
C PRO A 760 -46.26 13.55 -19.44
N GLY A 761 -45.68 12.67 -18.63
CA GLY A 761 -44.46 12.96 -17.88
C GLY A 761 -43.18 12.95 -18.74
N LEU A 762 -43.11 12.08 -19.75
CA LEU A 762 -41.92 11.89 -20.56
C LEU A 762 -41.68 13.09 -21.53
N HIS A 763 -42.73 13.69 -22.05
CA HIS A 763 -42.65 14.86 -22.89
C HIS A 763 -42.18 16.12 -22.14
N PHE A 764 -42.56 16.26 -20.88
CA PHE A 764 -42.11 17.39 -20.04
C PHE A 764 -40.61 17.31 -19.72
N LEU A 765 -40.11 16.10 -19.39
CA LEU A 765 -38.66 15.88 -19.14
C LEU A 765 -37.83 16.15 -20.40
N LEU A 766 -38.25 15.77 -21.58
CA LEU A 766 -37.57 16.01 -22.84
C LEU A 766 -37.46 17.54 -23.14
N TRP A 767 -38.55 18.31 -22.90
CA TRP A 767 -38.52 19.76 -23.07
C TRP A 767 -37.64 20.48 -22.06
N VAL A 768 -37.56 20.00 -20.82
CA VAL A 768 -36.64 20.55 -19.80
C VAL A 768 -35.18 20.31 -20.16
N VAL A 769 -34.86 19.10 -20.65
CA VAL A 769 -33.48 18.76 -21.06
C VAL A 769 -33.05 19.59 -22.31
N ILE A 770 -33.94 19.71 -23.31
CA ILE A 770 -33.68 20.54 -24.50
C ILE A 770 -33.52 22.02 -24.11
N GLY A 771 -34.35 22.52 -23.19
CA GLY A 771 -34.27 23.89 -22.67
C GLY A 771 -32.94 24.17 -21.97
N TYR A 772 -32.48 23.22 -21.17
CA TYR A 772 -31.19 23.32 -20.44
C TYR A 772 -29.98 23.31 -21.40
N PHE A 773 -29.99 22.44 -22.41
CA PHE A 773 -28.94 22.41 -23.43
C PHE A 773 -28.90 23.71 -24.26
N SER A 774 -30.07 24.27 -24.65
CA SER A 774 -30.15 25.54 -25.37
C SER A 774 -29.64 26.70 -24.53
N TYR A 775 -29.90 26.71 -23.23
CA TYR A 775 -29.41 27.71 -22.29
C TYR A 775 -27.87 27.63 -22.10
N CYS A 776 -27.31 26.45 -21.95
CA CYS A 776 -25.87 26.25 -21.87
C CYS A 776 -25.15 26.68 -23.15
N LEU A 777 -25.71 26.39 -24.31
CA LEU A 777 -25.17 26.81 -25.62
C LEU A 777 -25.16 28.34 -25.76
N LEU A 778 -26.21 29.01 -25.30
CA LEU A 778 -26.29 30.47 -25.28
C LEU A 778 -25.21 31.12 -24.39
N ILE A 779 -24.96 30.52 -23.21
CA ILE A 779 -23.90 30.99 -22.30
C ILE A 779 -22.53 30.84 -22.97
N LEU A 780 -22.26 29.72 -23.63
CA LEU A 780 -21.00 29.49 -24.33
C LEU A 780 -20.78 30.47 -25.48
N ILE A 781 -21.83 30.81 -26.22
CA ILE A 781 -21.78 31.85 -27.28
C ILE A 781 -21.51 33.24 -26.69
N CYS A 782 -22.19 33.59 -25.59
CA CYS A 782 -21.96 34.86 -24.90
C CYS A 782 -20.52 34.99 -24.33
N MET A 783 -20.00 33.89 -23.75
CA MET A 783 -18.62 33.83 -23.28
C MET A 783 -17.60 33.95 -24.43
N GLY A 784 -17.87 33.31 -25.57
CA GLY A 784 -17.08 33.44 -26.80
C GLY A 784 -17.05 34.88 -27.34
N CYS A 785 -18.19 35.57 -27.36
CA CYS A 785 -18.31 36.97 -27.72
C CYS A 785 -17.55 37.89 -26.75
N LEU A 786 -17.60 37.65 -25.45
CA LEU A 786 -16.86 38.44 -24.44
C LEU A 786 -15.33 38.25 -24.58
N ILE A 787 -14.86 37.04 -24.87
CA ILE A 787 -13.46 36.77 -25.14
C ILE A 787 -13.01 37.46 -26.46
N GLY A 788 -13.86 37.44 -27.48
CA GLY A 788 -13.63 38.16 -28.75
C GLY A 788 -13.50 39.65 -28.58
N ILE A 789 -14.37 40.26 -27.76
CA ILE A 789 -14.30 41.69 -27.44
C ILE A 789 -13.04 42.03 -26.64
N LYS A 790 -12.63 41.19 -25.71
CA LYS A 790 -11.40 41.40 -24.95
C LYS A 790 -10.13 41.32 -25.83
N ILE A 791 -10.09 40.43 -26.82
CA ILE A 791 -9.00 40.36 -27.80
C ILE A 791 -8.98 41.57 -28.75
N CYS A 792 -10.13 42.19 -29.05
CA CYS A 792 -10.21 43.44 -29.83
C CYS A 792 -9.81 44.69 -29.05
N ILE A 793 -9.92 44.69 -27.72
CA ILE A 793 -9.55 45.82 -26.85
C ILE A 793 -8.03 45.79 -26.53
N ASP A 794 -7.41 44.60 -26.50
CA ASP A 794 -5.99 44.44 -26.26
C ASP A 794 -5.11 44.51 -27.53
N ARG A 795 -5.67 44.84 -28.70
CA ARG A 795 -5.03 45.27 -29.92
C ARG A 795 -5.27 46.77 -30.18
#